data_e0a38889161c8b9cd5bcbb41ddc70988
#
_entry.id   e0a38889161c8b9cd5bcbb41ddc70988
#
_cell.length_a   1.000
_cell.length_b   1.000
_cell.length_c   1.000
_cell.angle_alpha   90.00
_cell.angle_beta   90.00
_cell.angle_gamma   90.00
#
_symmetry.space_group_name_H-M   'P 1'
#
loop_
_entity.id
_entity.type
_entity.pdbx_description
1 polymer ?
#
loop_
_entity_poly.entity_id
_entity_poly.type
_entity_poly.pdbx_seq_one_letter_code
_entity_poly.pdbx_strand_id
1 'polypeptide(L)'
;RDRSPSRGLGDVYKRQGEDRVRKRPAVIFGSDGLEGCKHSVFEILSNSIDEARDGHGDKIIVTKYNDDSIEVEDFGRGCPVDYNQREKKYNWELVYCELYAGGKYNNNSGDNYEYSLGLNGLGACATQYSSEFMDVEVFRDGYKYDLHFEKGRNVGGLKKEETKQKKTGTKTHWRPDLEVFTDIKIENEYFEDVLKKQAVVNPNITFILRIQRENNSFEEKTFYYENGIADYVAEIAGEKPLTSVQFFTGDRKGRDREDKDDYKVKLSVAFTFSNQVKCLEYYHNSSFLEHGGSPEDAVKSAFTSQINAYLKSNNKYLKNEKPITFQDIEDCLVLVSSSFSTQTSYANQTKKAITNKFIKECMTEFLKHNLEIYFIENPDEAVKIAEQVLVNKRSREKAEKSRIDLKKKLAGSIDLSNQVQKFVDCRSKDLSQRELYIVEGDSALGSVKMARNAEFQAVIPVRGKILNCLKADYDKIFKNEIITDLIKVIGCGVEVKTGKNKEISMFNLENLRWNKIVICTDADVDGFHIRTLILTMLYRLVPTLIEKGYVYIAESPLFEITTSDKTYFAYDENEKTKILKMIGNKKFDIQRSKGLGENEAEMMSLTTMDPATRRLIKIEPDDIEQTQWMFDMLLGDDLQGRKDFITNNGVDYLDMADIS
;
A
#
# COMPACT_ATOMS: atom_id res chain seq x y z
N ARG A 1 8.24 -61.77 -15.12
CA ARG A 1 8.95 -60.47 -15.36
C ARG A 1 8.69 -59.62 -14.17
N ASP A 2 9.67 -59.63 -13.24
CA ASP A 2 9.73 -58.74 -12.09
C ASP A 2 9.84 -57.30 -12.53
N ARG A 3 8.88 -56.47 -12.11
CA ARG A 3 9.02 -55.03 -12.16
C ARG A 3 9.72 -54.57 -10.92
N SER A 4 10.99 -54.21 -11.02
CA SER A 4 11.73 -53.51 -9.99
C SER A 4 10.98 -52.26 -9.55
N PRO A 5 10.81 -51.97 -8.24
CA PRO A 5 10.26 -50.72 -7.78
C PRO A 5 11.19 -49.56 -8.18
N SER A 6 10.62 -48.46 -8.58
CA SER A 6 11.33 -47.26 -9.03
C SER A 6 12.36 -46.81 -7.98
N ARG A 7 13.64 -46.77 -8.35
CA ARG A 7 14.70 -46.12 -7.61
C ARG A 7 14.36 -44.62 -7.50
N GLY A 8 13.98 -44.17 -6.30
CA GLY A 8 13.78 -42.73 -6.07
C GLY A 8 12.93 -42.32 -4.87
N LEU A 9 12.28 -43.22 -4.16
CA LEU A 9 11.69 -42.93 -2.87
C LEU A 9 12.67 -43.37 -1.78
N GLY A 10 13.39 -42.40 -1.20
CA GLY A 10 14.15 -42.59 0.02
C GLY A 10 13.22 -43.13 1.12
N ASP A 11 13.81 -43.76 2.12
CA ASP A 11 13.09 -44.36 3.26
C ASP A 11 12.07 -43.34 3.84
N VAL A 12 10.83 -43.77 4.02
CA VAL A 12 9.78 -42.97 4.63
C VAL A 12 9.91 -43.05 6.15
N TYR A 13 10.50 -42.04 6.76
CA TYR A 13 10.62 -41.93 8.22
C TYR A 13 9.41 -41.21 8.82
N LYS A 14 8.87 -41.74 9.91
CA LYS A 14 7.90 -41.03 10.74
C LYS A 14 8.66 -39.98 11.55
N ARG A 15 8.56 -38.71 11.14
CA ARG A 15 9.17 -37.57 11.86
C ARG A 15 8.47 -37.34 13.19
N GLN A 16 9.24 -36.98 14.22
CA GLN A 16 8.70 -36.54 15.51
C GLN A 16 7.94 -35.22 15.35
N GLY A 17 7.06 -34.86 16.28
CA GLY A 17 6.21 -33.69 16.19
C GLY A 17 7.01 -32.37 16.03
N GLU A 18 8.07 -32.20 16.82
CA GLU A 18 8.99 -31.07 16.79
C GLU A 18 9.63 -30.88 15.41
N ASP A 19 10.14 -31.96 14.80
CA ASP A 19 10.78 -31.95 13.50
C ASP A 19 9.84 -31.49 12.35
N ARG A 20 8.54 -31.74 12.49
CA ARG A 20 7.54 -31.35 11.49
C ARG A 20 7.35 -29.84 11.44
N VAL A 21 7.31 -29.20 12.61
CA VAL A 21 7.16 -27.76 12.72
C VAL A 21 8.45 -27.04 12.39
N ARG A 22 9.56 -27.43 13.03
CA ARG A 22 10.86 -26.76 12.89
C ARG A 22 11.40 -26.78 11.46
N LYS A 23 11.18 -27.87 10.72
CA LYS A 23 11.65 -28.00 9.31
C LYS A 23 10.68 -27.44 8.26
N ARG A 24 9.42 -27.18 8.62
CA ARG A 24 8.40 -26.65 7.69
C ARG A 24 7.40 -25.75 8.41
N PRO A 25 7.85 -24.64 9.00
CA PRO A 25 6.97 -23.72 9.74
C PRO A 25 5.87 -23.13 8.83
N ALA A 26 6.15 -22.90 7.56
CA ALA A 26 5.19 -22.36 6.60
C ALA A 26 3.90 -23.19 6.45
N VAL A 27 3.94 -24.51 6.72
CA VAL A 27 2.73 -25.37 6.65
C VAL A 27 1.74 -25.03 7.75
N ILE A 28 2.21 -24.56 8.91
CA ILE A 28 1.38 -24.24 10.08
C ILE A 28 1.15 -22.73 10.19
N PHE A 29 2.21 -21.93 10.07
CA PHE A 29 2.16 -20.49 10.26
C PHE A 29 1.96 -19.71 8.95
N GLY A 30 1.89 -20.40 7.80
CA GLY A 30 1.72 -19.77 6.48
C GLY A 30 3.01 -19.20 5.86
N SER A 31 4.07 -19.02 6.65
CA SER A 31 5.38 -18.49 6.23
C SER A 31 6.47 -18.99 7.18
N ASP A 32 7.71 -19.02 6.72
CA ASP A 32 8.93 -19.20 7.51
C ASP A 32 9.65 -17.85 7.80
N GLY A 33 9.08 -16.75 7.34
CA GLY A 33 9.57 -15.39 7.59
C GLY A 33 8.85 -14.72 8.76
N LEU A 34 9.00 -13.39 8.83
CA LEU A 34 8.42 -12.53 9.87
C LEU A 34 6.90 -12.72 10.03
N GLU A 35 6.16 -12.91 8.93
CA GLU A 35 4.72 -13.15 8.99
C GLU A 35 4.35 -14.46 9.69
N GLY A 36 5.14 -15.51 9.52
CA GLY A 36 4.95 -16.76 10.27
C GLY A 36 5.27 -16.57 11.76
N CYS A 37 6.31 -15.82 12.08
CA CYS A 37 6.65 -15.45 13.45
C CYS A 37 5.51 -14.64 14.12
N LYS A 38 4.97 -13.63 13.46
CA LYS A 38 3.79 -12.87 13.91
C LYS A 38 2.58 -13.77 14.17
N HIS A 39 2.35 -14.76 13.29
CA HIS A 39 1.25 -15.71 13.46
C HIS A 39 1.41 -16.56 14.71
N SER A 40 2.65 -16.95 15.07
CA SER A 40 2.92 -17.70 16.30
C SER A 40 2.53 -16.92 17.57
N VAL A 41 2.71 -15.60 17.56
CA VAL A 41 2.26 -14.72 18.66
C VAL A 41 0.74 -14.76 18.80
N PHE A 42 0.04 -14.64 17.67
CA PHE A 42 -1.42 -14.67 17.67
C PHE A 42 -1.99 -16.00 18.15
N GLU A 43 -1.32 -17.12 17.92
CA GLU A 43 -1.76 -18.44 18.39
C GLU A 43 -1.72 -18.56 19.93
N ILE A 44 -0.73 -17.96 20.60
CA ILE A 44 -0.71 -17.89 22.09
C ILE A 44 -1.76 -16.91 22.60
N LEU A 45 -1.83 -15.71 22.01
CA LEU A 45 -2.79 -14.67 22.37
C LEU A 45 -4.24 -15.17 22.25
N SER A 46 -4.54 -15.94 21.21
CA SER A 46 -5.88 -16.48 20.96
C SER A 46 -6.38 -17.41 22.07
N ASN A 47 -5.50 -18.12 22.73
CA ASN A 47 -5.88 -18.98 23.88
C ASN A 47 -6.33 -18.14 25.08
N SER A 48 -5.63 -17.05 25.37
CA SER A 48 -5.99 -16.11 26.43
C SER A 48 -7.29 -15.36 26.12
N ILE A 49 -7.53 -15.02 24.84
CA ILE A 49 -8.80 -14.41 24.39
C ILE A 49 -9.96 -15.40 24.55
N ASP A 50 -9.79 -16.67 24.19
CA ASP A 50 -10.82 -17.69 24.33
C ASP A 50 -11.22 -17.88 25.81
N GLU A 51 -10.28 -17.86 26.76
CA GLU A 51 -10.54 -17.91 28.20
C GLU A 51 -11.37 -16.70 28.67
N ALA A 52 -10.94 -15.49 28.29
CA ALA A 52 -11.63 -14.26 28.68
C ALA A 52 -13.04 -14.20 28.10
N ARG A 53 -13.26 -14.64 26.86
CA ARG A 53 -14.57 -14.70 26.20
C ARG A 53 -15.51 -15.75 26.83
N ASP A 54 -14.95 -16.82 27.40
CA ASP A 54 -15.72 -17.82 28.16
C ASP A 54 -16.11 -17.31 29.58
N GLY A 55 -15.81 -16.04 29.85
CA GLY A 55 -16.13 -15.38 31.12
C GLY A 55 -15.09 -15.57 32.23
N HIS A 56 -13.90 -16.02 31.86
CA HIS A 56 -12.80 -16.24 32.82
C HIS A 56 -11.68 -15.24 32.61
N GLY A 57 -11.70 -14.20 33.43
CA GLY A 57 -10.79 -13.05 33.32
C GLY A 57 -11.30 -11.99 32.34
N ASP A 58 -10.82 -10.77 32.51
CA ASP A 58 -11.21 -9.58 31.73
C ASP A 58 -10.00 -8.76 31.30
N LYS A 59 -8.81 -9.31 31.52
CA LYS A 59 -7.54 -8.62 31.24
C LYS A 59 -6.50 -9.57 30.63
N ILE A 60 -5.81 -9.10 29.59
CA ILE A 60 -4.70 -9.78 28.93
C ILE A 60 -3.54 -8.82 28.84
N ILE A 61 -2.34 -9.24 29.24
CA ILE A 61 -1.12 -8.44 29.16
C ILE A 61 -0.17 -9.09 28.17
N VAL A 62 0.30 -8.32 27.21
CA VAL A 62 1.34 -8.74 26.27
C VAL A 62 2.57 -7.89 26.50
N THR A 63 3.70 -8.55 26.77
CA THR A 63 4.98 -7.87 26.99
C THR A 63 5.95 -8.22 25.88
N LYS A 64 6.55 -7.21 25.26
CA LYS A 64 7.66 -7.35 24.32
C LYS A 64 8.95 -6.94 25.00
N TYR A 65 9.92 -7.82 25.00
CA TYR A 65 11.25 -7.60 25.58
C TYR A 65 12.27 -7.16 24.51
N ASN A 66 13.39 -6.57 24.96
CA ASN A 66 14.45 -6.09 24.07
C ASN A 66 15.24 -7.21 23.39
N ASP A 67 15.18 -8.43 23.90
CA ASP A 67 15.82 -9.60 23.33
C ASP A 67 14.95 -10.34 22.30
N ASP A 68 13.86 -9.69 21.83
CA ASP A 68 12.84 -10.24 20.93
C ASP A 68 12.02 -11.39 21.55
N SER A 69 12.10 -11.60 22.86
CA SER A 69 11.17 -12.49 23.56
C SER A 69 9.82 -11.80 23.82
N ILE A 70 8.78 -12.61 23.96
CA ILE A 70 7.39 -12.15 24.08
C ILE A 70 6.75 -12.88 25.25
N GLU A 71 5.94 -12.18 26.03
CA GLU A 71 5.18 -12.78 27.12
C GLU A 71 3.70 -12.43 26.96
N VAL A 72 2.84 -13.41 27.17
CA VAL A 72 1.38 -13.22 27.23
C VAL A 72 0.92 -13.77 28.57
N GLU A 73 0.21 -12.92 29.32
CA GLU A 73 -0.36 -13.25 30.62
C GLU A 73 -1.88 -13.02 30.61
N ASP A 74 -2.64 -14.05 30.97
CA ASP A 74 -4.07 -13.96 31.20
C ASP A 74 -4.42 -14.21 32.69
N PHE A 75 -5.65 -13.91 33.04
CA PHE A 75 -6.21 -14.09 34.38
C PHE A 75 -7.41 -15.03 34.35
N GLY A 76 -7.36 -16.01 33.45
CA GLY A 76 -8.38 -17.05 33.30
C GLY A 76 -8.29 -18.15 34.35
N ARG A 77 -8.78 -19.34 34.03
CA ARG A 77 -8.74 -20.51 34.93
C ARG A 77 -7.37 -21.13 35.11
N GLY A 78 -6.45 -20.79 34.23
CA GLY A 78 -5.14 -21.45 34.08
C GLY A 78 -5.22 -22.71 33.22
N CYS A 79 -4.22 -22.91 32.38
CA CYS A 79 -4.10 -24.09 31.51
C CYS A 79 -4.25 -25.38 32.34
N PRO A 80 -5.02 -26.39 31.87
CA PRO A 80 -5.13 -27.67 32.58
C PRO A 80 -3.79 -28.39 32.56
N VAL A 81 -3.34 -28.85 33.73
CA VAL A 81 -2.05 -29.51 33.95
C VAL A 81 -2.18 -30.90 34.54
N ASP A 82 -3.40 -31.27 34.97
CA ASP A 82 -3.73 -32.57 35.61
C ASP A 82 -3.63 -33.74 34.65
N TYR A 83 -3.59 -34.97 35.24
CA TYR A 83 -3.50 -36.19 34.46
C TYR A 83 -4.84 -36.55 33.79
N ASN A 84 -4.81 -36.73 32.48
CA ASN A 84 -5.95 -37.15 31.68
C ASN A 84 -6.04 -38.68 31.64
N GLN A 85 -7.04 -39.20 32.31
CA GLN A 85 -7.26 -40.66 32.41
C GLN A 85 -7.56 -41.32 31.06
N ARG A 86 -8.23 -40.60 30.16
CA ARG A 86 -8.63 -41.07 28.84
C ARG A 86 -7.43 -41.18 27.90
N GLU A 87 -6.61 -40.15 27.84
CA GLU A 87 -5.46 -40.04 26.94
C GLU A 87 -4.19 -40.68 27.59
N LYS A 88 -4.24 -41.00 28.88
CA LYS A 88 -3.12 -41.57 29.68
C LYS A 88 -1.86 -40.70 29.65
N LYS A 89 -2.04 -39.39 29.62
CA LYS A 89 -1.01 -38.35 29.62
C LYS A 89 -1.44 -37.17 30.49
N TYR A 90 -0.51 -36.30 30.83
CA TYR A 90 -0.88 -35.02 31.45
C TYR A 90 -1.45 -34.09 30.43
N ASN A 91 -2.43 -33.24 30.82
CA ASN A 91 -3.06 -32.29 29.95
C ASN A 91 -2.06 -31.27 29.37
N TRP A 92 -1.04 -30.86 30.15
CA TRP A 92 0.02 -30.00 29.64
C TRP A 92 0.84 -30.68 28.50
N GLU A 93 1.05 -31.97 28.51
CA GLU A 93 1.71 -32.72 27.43
C GLU A 93 0.88 -32.67 26.16
N LEU A 94 -0.45 -32.82 26.29
CA LEU A 94 -1.38 -32.71 25.18
C LEU A 94 -1.38 -31.30 24.58
N VAL A 95 -1.36 -30.26 25.43
CA VAL A 95 -1.42 -28.85 24.97
C VAL A 95 -0.12 -28.40 24.30
N TYR A 96 1.04 -28.74 24.89
CA TYR A 96 2.34 -28.18 24.46
C TYR A 96 3.21 -29.19 23.68
N CYS A 97 2.95 -30.46 23.71
CA CYS A 97 3.80 -31.48 23.09
C CYS A 97 3.10 -32.32 22.02
N GLU A 98 1.79 -32.16 21.81
CA GLU A 98 1.07 -32.93 20.78
C GLU A 98 0.31 -32.03 19.82
N LEU A 99 0.62 -32.22 18.54
CA LEU A 99 -0.12 -31.55 17.48
C LEU A 99 -1.50 -32.21 17.31
N TYR A 100 -2.52 -31.40 17.05
CA TYR A 100 -3.92 -31.83 16.92
C TYR A 100 -4.52 -32.40 18.21
N ALA A 101 -3.98 -32.05 19.38
CA ALA A 101 -4.57 -32.31 20.66
C ALA A 101 -5.23 -31.03 21.23
N GLY A 102 -6.48 -31.12 21.64
CA GLY A 102 -7.17 -29.98 22.21
C GLY A 102 -8.58 -30.32 22.69
N GLY A 103 -9.08 -29.54 23.65
CA GLY A 103 -10.42 -29.70 24.21
C GLY A 103 -11.54 -28.95 23.49
N LYS A 104 -11.24 -28.26 22.37
CA LYS A 104 -12.15 -27.32 21.69
C LYS A 104 -12.81 -27.88 20.42
N TYR A 105 -12.83 -29.22 20.24
CA TYR A 105 -13.33 -29.87 19.01
C TYR A 105 -14.86 -29.99 18.90
N ASN A 106 -15.61 -29.91 20.01
CA ASN A 106 -17.06 -30.08 20.04
C ASN A 106 -17.82 -28.80 20.39
N ASN A 107 -17.75 -27.81 19.52
CA ASN A 107 -18.34 -26.49 19.75
C ASN A 107 -19.88 -26.46 19.60
N ASN A 108 -20.51 -27.51 19.05
CA ASN A 108 -21.98 -27.59 18.87
C ASN A 108 -22.75 -28.17 20.06
N SER A 109 -22.08 -28.72 21.08
CA SER A 109 -22.71 -29.40 22.21
C SER A 109 -23.16 -28.49 23.36
N GLY A 110 -22.87 -27.18 23.27
CA GLY A 110 -23.30 -26.21 24.32
C GLY A 110 -22.43 -26.17 25.56
N ASP A 111 -21.28 -26.86 25.53
CA ASP A 111 -20.25 -26.81 26.55
C ASP A 111 -19.29 -25.64 26.30
N ASN A 112 -18.33 -25.39 27.21
CA ASN A 112 -17.34 -24.32 27.16
C ASN A 112 -16.69 -24.14 25.77
N TYR A 113 -16.33 -22.90 25.43
CA TYR A 113 -15.68 -22.51 24.16
C TYR A 113 -16.54 -22.60 22.89
N GLU A 114 -17.82 -22.25 22.98
CA GLU A 114 -18.78 -22.33 21.86
C GLU A 114 -18.29 -21.62 20.57
N TYR A 115 -17.50 -20.54 20.69
CA TYR A 115 -17.00 -19.72 19.57
C TYR A 115 -15.47 -19.56 19.60
N SER A 116 -14.73 -20.64 19.79
CA SER A 116 -13.27 -20.61 19.97
C SER A 116 -12.51 -20.15 18.72
N LEU A 117 -11.41 -19.41 18.94
CA LEU A 117 -10.37 -19.09 17.95
C LEU A 117 -9.47 -20.29 17.64
N GLY A 118 -9.11 -21.05 18.68
CA GLY A 118 -8.17 -22.16 18.63
C GLY A 118 -8.84 -23.49 18.30
N LEU A 119 -9.31 -23.70 17.06
CA LEU A 119 -10.07 -24.89 16.65
C LEU A 119 -9.23 -26.15 16.39
N ASN A 120 -7.95 -26.02 16.02
CA ASN A 120 -7.17 -27.13 15.49
C ASN A 120 -6.25 -27.82 16.50
N GLY A 121 -6.14 -27.34 17.73
CA GLY A 121 -5.22 -27.88 18.73
C GLY A 121 -3.75 -27.88 18.27
N LEU A 122 -3.35 -26.83 17.55
CA LEU A 122 -2.01 -26.71 16.98
C LEU A 122 -1.21 -25.56 17.60
N GLY A 123 -1.85 -24.44 17.94
CA GLY A 123 -1.19 -23.17 18.18
C GLY A 123 -0.14 -23.19 19.28
N ALA A 124 -0.49 -23.58 20.50
CA ALA A 124 0.45 -23.60 21.63
C ALA A 124 1.61 -24.58 21.40
N CYS A 125 1.31 -25.79 20.91
CA CYS A 125 2.31 -26.80 20.59
C CYS A 125 3.25 -26.36 19.47
N ALA A 126 2.71 -25.81 18.39
CA ALA A 126 3.51 -25.35 17.25
C ALA A 126 4.40 -24.17 17.63
N THR A 127 3.88 -23.19 18.41
CA THR A 127 4.67 -22.07 18.90
C THR A 127 5.79 -22.54 19.82
N GLN A 128 5.49 -23.49 20.74
CA GLN A 128 6.50 -24.09 21.61
C GLN A 128 7.60 -24.78 20.78
N TYR A 129 7.24 -25.57 19.75
CA TYR A 129 8.21 -26.23 18.89
C TYR A 129 9.06 -25.27 18.04
N SER A 130 8.55 -24.09 17.74
CA SER A 130 9.24 -23.06 16.94
C SER A 130 9.99 -22.03 17.78
N SER A 131 10.08 -22.22 19.09
CA SER A 131 10.75 -21.34 20.03
C SER A 131 12.15 -21.83 20.40
N GLU A 132 13.05 -20.88 20.67
CA GLU A 132 14.36 -21.14 21.27
C GLU A 132 14.17 -21.64 22.71
N PHE A 133 13.34 -20.94 23.46
CA PHE A 133 12.83 -21.36 24.76
C PHE A 133 11.36 -20.97 24.93
N MET A 134 10.65 -21.67 25.80
CA MET A 134 9.32 -21.32 26.28
C MET A 134 9.17 -21.67 27.75
N ASP A 135 8.81 -20.68 28.56
CA ASP A 135 8.44 -20.80 29.97
C ASP A 135 6.94 -20.63 30.12
N VAL A 136 6.30 -21.54 30.83
CA VAL A 136 4.87 -21.48 31.10
C VAL A 136 4.64 -21.53 32.61
N GLU A 137 4.04 -20.48 33.16
CA GLU A 137 3.60 -20.42 34.56
C GLU A 137 2.05 -20.56 34.57
N VAL A 138 1.54 -21.50 35.32
CA VAL A 138 0.11 -21.70 35.49
C VAL A 138 -0.28 -21.53 36.95
N PHE A 139 -1.22 -20.66 37.23
CA PHE A 139 -1.81 -20.46 38.56
C PHE A 139 -3.19 -21.08 38.56
N ARG A 140 -3.36 -22.20 39.30
CA ARG A 140 -4.59 -22.96 39.34
C ARG A 140 -4.74 -23.73 40.66
N ASP A 141 -5.95 -23.74 41.19
CA ASP A 141 -6.33 -24.54 42.37
C ASP A 141 -5.43 -24.32 43.62
N GLY A 142 -4.90 -23.10 43.79
CA GLY A 142 -4.02 -22.76 44.91
C GLY A 142 -2.55 -23.19 44.73
N TYR A 143 -2.20 -23.62 43.55
CA TYR A 143 -0.82 -23.97 43.18
C TYR A 143 -0.30 -23.12 42.03
N LYS A 144 1.04 -22.98 42.03
CA LYS A 144 1.82 -22.50 40.88
C LYS A 144 2.46 -23.74 40.22
N TYR A 145 2.33 -23.83 38.92
CA TYR A 145 2.96 -24.87 38.10
C TYR A 145 3.91 -24.17 37.11
N ASP A 146 5.13 -24.72 36.98
CA ASP A 146 6.14 -24.18 36.06
C ASP A 146 6.56 -25.31 35.09
N LEU A 147 6.60 -24.92 33.79
CA LEU A 147 7.12 -25.74 32.70
C LEU A 147 8.18 -24.94 31.95
N HIS A 148 9.28 -25.63 31.59
CA HIS A 148 10.33 -25.05 30.75
C HIS A 148 10.58 -25.93 29.55
N PHE A 149 10.69 -25.29 28.38
CA PHE A 149 10.96 -25.92 27.10
C PHE A 149 12.16 -25.26 26.42
N GLU A 150 13.05 -26.07 25.84
CA GLU A 150 14.16 -25.65 25.00
C GLU A 150 14.05 -26.33 23.64
N LYS A 151 14.00 -25.52 22.56
CA LYS A 151 13.96 -25.99 21.15
C LYS A 151 12.98 -27.14 20.91
N GLY A 152 11.79 -27.04 21.46
CA GLY A 152 10.73 -28.05 21.31
C GLY A 152 10.69 -29.15 22.32
N ARG A 153 11.57 -29.16 23.30
CA ARG A 153 11.67 -30.27 24.30
C ARG A 153 11.45 -29.75 25.70
N ASN A 154 10.64 -30.50 26.47
CA ASN A 154 10.46 -30.18 27.87
C ASN A 154 11.74 -30.49 28.66
N VAL A 155 12.18 -29.57 29.52
CA VAL A 155 13.34 -29.69 30.38
C VAL A 155 12.90 -29.60 31.84
N GLY A 156 13.12 -30.65 32.61
CA GLY A 156 12.85 -30.70 34.05
C GLY A 156 11.44 -31.12 34.46
N GLY A 157 10.53 -31.38 33.50
CA GLY A 157 9.16 -31.81 33.80
C GLY A 157 8.29 -30.70 34.40
N LEU A 158 7.10 -31.05 34.87
CA LEU A 158 6.18 -30.14 35.55
C LEU A 158 6.64 -29.95 37.01
N LYS A 159 6.93 -28.70 37.40
CA LYS A 159 7.17 -28.33 38.78
C LYS A 159 5.88 -27.81 39.39
N LYS A 160 5.62 -28.14 40.66
CA LYS A 160 4.41 -27.72 41.38
C LYS A 160 4.78 -27.17 42.74
N GLU A 161 4.29 -25.96 43.03
CA GLU A 161 4.53 -25.28 44.31
C GLU A 161 3.19 -24.74 44.86
N GLU A 162 2.98 -24.82 46.17
CA GLU A 162 1.85 -24.19 46.83
C GLU A 162 2.00 -22.65 46.78
N THR A 163 0.95 -21.94 46.39
CA THR A 163 0.96 -20.48 46.41
C THR A 163 -0.13 -19.91 47.32
N LYS A 164 0.25 -18.87 48.10
CA LYS A 164 -0.71 -18.11 48.87
C LYS A 164 -1.48 -17.06 48.04
N GLN A 165 -1.07 -16.87 46.80
CA GLN A 165 -1.70 -15.91 45.90
C GLN A 165 -3.07 -16.46 45.46
N LYS A 166 -4.12 -15.65 45.58
CA LYS A 166 -5.46 -15.95 45.03
C LYS A 166 -5.54 -15.68 43.53
N LYS A 167 -4.43 -15.79 42.81
CA LYS A 167 -4.31 -15.54 41.37
C LYS A 167 -4.63 -16.83 40.64
N THR A 168 -5.38 -16.72 39.54
CA THR A 168 -5.51 -17.77 38.53
C THR A 168 -5.08 -17.21 37.17
N GLY A 169 -4.74 -18.09 36.23
CA GLY A 169 -4.39 -17.70 34.86
C GLY A 169 -3.15 -18.42 34.34
N THR A 170 -2.80 -18.12 33.12
CA THR A 170 -1.61 -18.66 32.45
C THR A 170 -0.71 -17.52 32.02
N LYS A 171 0.58 -17.68 32.20
CA LYS A 171 1.61 -16.79 31.70
C LYS A 171 2.57 -17.59 30.84
N THR A 172 2.70 -17.23 29.57
CA THR A 172 3.57 -17.87 28.61
C THR A 172 4.61 -16.85 28.14
N HIS A 173 5.89 -17.16 28.38
CA HIS A 173 7.03 -16.34 27.94
C HIS A 173 7.90 -17.17 27.00
N TRP A 174 8.17 -16.68 25.80
CA TRP A 174 8.94 -17.41 24.81
C TRP A 174 9.76 -16.48 23.91
N ARG A 175 10.77 -17.04 23.30
CA ARG A 175 11.53 -16.38 22.24
C ARG A 175 11.41 -17.23 20.97
N PRO A 176 10.93 -16.67 19.85
CA PRO A 176 10.94 -17.37 18.56
C PRO A 176 12.36 -17.72 18.14
N ASP A 177 12.55 -18.86 17.47
CA ASP A 177 13.87 -19.39 17.13
C ASP A 177 14.27 -19.02 15.69
N LEU A 178 15.46 -18.39 15.54
CA LEU A 178 16.07 -18.07 14.24
C LEU A 178 16.49 -19.30 13.42
N GLU A 179 16.53 -20.50 14.04
CA GLU A 179 16.68 -21.75 13.29
C GLU A 179 15.37 -22.17 12.59
N VAL A 180 14.23 -21.56 12.96
CA VAL A 180 12.89 -21.86 12.41
C VAL A 180 12.38 -20.73 11.54
N PHE A 181 12.49 -19.50 12.03
CA PHE A 181 12.06 -18.30 11.30
C PHE A 181 13.28 -17.54 10.77
N THR A 182 13.17 -17.03 9.57
CA THR A 182 14.22 -16.23 8.93
C THR A 182 14.36 -14.84 9.55
N ASP A 183 13.31 -14.33 10.21
CA ASP A 183 13.27 -13.08 10.95
C ASP A 183 12.29 -13.21 12.13
N ILE A 184 12.72 -12.69 13.31
CA ILE A 184 11.95 -12.70 14.55
C ILE A 184 11.74 -11.27 15.12
N LYS A 185 12.23 -10.24 14.44
CA LYS A 185 12.14 -8.83 14.89
C LYS A 185 10.78 -8.26 14.57
N ILE A 186 9.80 -8.54 15.42
CA ILE A 186 8.45 -8.01 15.27
C ILE A 186 8.45 -6.55 15.76
N GLU A 187 7.95 -5.64 14.92
CA GLU A 187 7.82 -4.21 15.22
C GLU A 187 6.75 -3.96 16.30
N ASN A 188 6.90 -2.86 17.04
CA ASN A 188 5.96 -2.51 18.11
C ASN A 188 4.57 -2.23 17.58
N GLU A 189 4.48 -1.61 16.41
CA GLU A 189 3.25 -1.26 15.68
C GLU A 189 2.37 -2.49 15.41
N TYR A 190 2.99 -3.65 15.18
CA TYR A 190 2.23 -4.90 15.02
C TYR A 190 1.45 -5.26 16.29
N PHE A 191 2.09 -5.17 17.46
CA PHE A 191 1.42 -5.48 18.74
C PHE A 191 0.31 -4.47 19.04
N GLU A 192 0.54 -3.18 18.76
CA GLU A 192 -0.46 -2.13 18.91
C GLU A 192 -1.68 -2.40 18.03
N ASP A 193 -1.47 -2.68 16.75
CA ASP A 193 -2.54 -2.97 15.79
C ASP A 193 -3.34 -4.21 16.17
N VAL A 194 -2.65 -5.32 16.50
CA VAL A 194 -3.31 -6.57 16.89
C VAL A 194 -4.12 -6.41 18.17
N LEU A 195 -3.54 -5.81 19.22
CA LEU A 195 -4.25 -5.67 20.50
C LEU A 195 -5.41 -4.68 20.40
N LYS A 196 -5.26 -3.60 19.63
CA LYS A 196 -6.37 -2.69 19.33
C LYS A 196 -7.49 -3.42 18.63
N LYS A 197 -7.21 -4.18 17.56
CA LYS A 197 -8.21 -4.97 16.83
C LYS A 197 -8.89 -6.01 17.72
N GLN A 198 -8.14 -6.65 18.62
CA GLN A 198 -8.72 -7.60 19.56
C GLN A 198 -9.62 -6.92 20.60
N ALA A 199 -9.25 -5.75 21.09
CA ALA A 199 -10.09 -4.98 22.01
C ALA A 199 -11.42 -4.55 21.37
N VAL A 200 -11.37 -4.17 20.09
CA VAL A 200 -12.56 -3.76 19.30
C VAL A 200 -13.58 -4.88 19.17
N VAL A 201 -13.15 -6.12 18.93
CA VAL A 201 -14.06 -7.24 18.68
C VAL A 201 -14.37 -8.10 19.90
N ASN A 202 -13.72 -7.81 21.03
CA ASN A 202 -13.95 -8.46 22.32
C ASN A 202 -14.26 -7.38 23.38
N PRO A 203 -15.48 -6.81 23.37
CA PRO A 203 -15.86 -5.76 24.30
C PRO A 203 -15.69 -6.24 25.77
N ASN A 204 -15.40 -5.29 26.66
CA ASN A 204 -15.16 -5.53 28.09
C ASN A 204 -13.89 -6.33 28.43
N ILE A 205 -13.04 -6.67 27.45
CA ILE A 205 -11.70 -7.24 27.69
C ILE A 205 -10.67 -6.14 27.56
N THR A 206 -9.83 -5.99 28.59
CA THR A 206 -8.75 -5.01 28.61
C THR A 206 -7.46 -5.65 28.10
N PHE A 207 -6.87 -5.09 27.07
CA PHE A 207 -5.57 -5.49 26.55
C PHE A 207 -4.52 -4.46 26.94
N ILE A 208 -3.43 -4.92 27.54
CA ILE A 208 -2.29 -4.08 27.95
C ILE A 208 -1.05 -4.52 27.19
N LEU A 209 -0.47 -3.61 26.44
CA LEU A 209 0.83 -3.79 25.80
C LEU A 209 1.92 -3.19 26.70
N ARG A 210 2.94 -3.98 27.01
CA ARG A 210 4.16 -3.56 27.72
C ARG A 210 5.34 -3.70 26.78
N ILE A 211 6.06 -2.61 26.55
CA ILE A 211 7.26 -2.61 25.71
C ILE A 211 8.45 -2.26 26.62
N GLN A 212 9.43 -3.15 26.68
CA GLN A 212 10.65 -2.91 27.41
C GLN A 212 11.51 -1.87 26.70
N ARG A 213 11.95 -0.84 27.41
CA ARG A 213 12.89 0.16 26.93
C ARG A 213 14.34 -0.24 27.28
N GLU A 214 15.31 0.39 26.61
CA GLU A 214 16.74 0.13 26.84
C GLU A 214 17.18 0.26 28.31
N ASN A 215 16.52 1.12 29.07
CA ASN A 215 16.77 1.31 30.52
C ASN A 215 16.06 0.27 31.41
N ASN A 216 15.52 -0.79 30.86
CA ASN A 216 14.72 -1.84 31.49
C ASN A 216 13.41 -1.35 32.14
N SER A 217 12.97 -0.12 31.87
CA SER A 217 11.60 0.30 32.19
C SER A 217 10.61 -0.18 31.13
N PHE A 218 9.32 -0.19 31.46
CA PHE A 218 8.27 -0.57 30.54
C PHE A 218 7.42 0.63 30.17
N GLU A 219 7.14 0.76 28.87
CA GLU A 219 6.08 1.62 28.37
C GLU A 219 4.81 0.78 28.29
N GLU A 220 3.69 1.33 28.81
CA GLU A 220 2.41 0.64 28.81
C GLU A 220 1.40 1.39 27.94
N LYS A 221 0.67 0.64 27.08
CA LYS A 221 -0.49 1.12 26.34
C LYS A 221 -1.68 0.21 26.63
N THR A 222 -2.84 0.80 26.89
CA THR A 222 -4.07 0.07 27.18
C THR A 222 -5.07 0.25 26.06
N PHE A 223 -5.68 -0.86 25.64
CA PHE A 223 -6.75 -0.90 24.64
C PHE A 223 -8.00 -1.50 25.28
N TYR A 224 -9.09 -0.73 25.22
CA TYR A 224 -10.38 -1.13 25.80
C TYR A 224 -11.51 -0.42 25.06
N TYR A 225 -12.52 -1.16 24.67
CA TYR A 225 -13.73 -0.66 24.04
C TYR A 225 -14.95 -1.23 24.76
N GLU A 226 -15.70 -0.38 25.45
CA GLU A 226 -16.87 -0.78 26.21
C GLU A 226 -17.98 -1.30 25.30
N ASN A 227 -18.28 -0.55 24.21
CA ASN A 227 -19.29 -0.94 23.21
C ASN A 227 -18.64 -1.58 21.96
N GLY A 228 -17.39 -2.03 22.05
CA GLY A 228 -16.70 -2.77 21.01
C GLY A 228 -16.64 -2.05 19.67
N ILE A 229 -17.15 -2.71 18.61
CA ILE A 229 -17.09 -2.19 17.24
C ILE A 229 -17.85 -0.87 17.06
N ALA A 230 -18.84 -0.55 17.90
CA ALA A 230 -19.59 0.70 17.78
C ALA A 230 -18.73 1.91 18.19
N ASP A 231 -17.99 1.80 19.30
CA ASP A 231 -17.07 2.84 19.73
C ASP A 231 -15.94 3.04 18.71
N TYR A 232 -15.44 1.95 18.14
CA TYR A 232 -14.39 2.01 17.13
C TYR A 232 -14.85 2.67 15.82
N VAL A 233 -16.07 2.38 15.37
CA VAL A 233 -16.65 3.06 14.20
C VAL A 233 -16.82 4.55 14.48
N ALA A 234 -17.22 4.94 15.70
CA ALA A 234 -17.32 6.34 16.10
C ALA A 234 -15.93 7.02 16.10
N GLU A 235 -14.89 6.35 16.62
CA GLU A 235 -13.50 6.83 16.61
C GLU A 235 -13.01 7.09 15.19
N ILE A 236 -13.20 6.13 14.26
CA ILE A 236 -12.76 6.27 12.86
C ILE A 236 -13.52 7.38 12.13
N ALA A 237 -14.83 7.48 12.36
CA ALA A 237 -15.68 8.47 11.69
C ALA A 237 -15.39 9.91 12.14
N GLY A 238 -14.82 10.09 13.34
CA GLY A 238 -14.46 11.37 13.91
C GLY A 238 -15.68 12.22 14.32
N GLU A 239 -15.46 13.53 14.44
CA GLU A 239 -16.45 14.45 15.04
C GLU A 239 -17.65 14.78 14.12
N LYS A 240 -17.55 14.56 12.81
CA LYS A 240 -18.56 15.01 11.83
C LYS A 240 -18.92 13.94 10.81
N PRO A 241 -19.46 12.79 11.23
CA PRO A 241 -19.99 11.83 10.28
C PRO A 241 -21.26 12.39 9.59
N LEU A 242 -21.64 11.83 8.46
CA LEU A 242 -22.89 12.17 7.75
C LEU A 242 -24.14 11.66 8.48
N THR A 243 -23.99 10.52 9.16
CA THR A 243 -25.08 9.85 9.90
C THR A 243 -24.61 9.46 11.30
N SER A 244 -25.54 9.17 12.18
CA SER A 244 -25.25 8.55 13.48
C SER A 244 -24.66 7.15 13.31
N VAL A 245 -23.87 6.68 14.29
CA VAL A 245 -23.39 5.30 14.31
C VAL A 245 -24.55 4.36 14.58
N GLN A 246 -24.74 3.40 13.69
CA GLN A 246 -25.72 2.34 13.85
C GLN A 246 -25.05 1.07 14.32
N PHE A 247 -25.70 0.32 15.20
CA PHE A 247 -25.23 -0.96 15.69
C PHE A 247 -26.34 -2.00 15.60
N PHE A 248 -26.13 -3.02 14.80
CA PHE A 248 -27.05 -4.14 14.62
C PHE A 248 -26.45 -5.41 15.20
N THR A 249 -27.25 -6.15 15.95
CA THR A 249 -26.87 -7.45 16.49
C THR A 249 -27.99 -8.47 16.33
N GLY A 250 -27.64 -9.74 16.20
CA GLY A 250 -28.60 -10.81 16.08
C GLY A 250 -27.97 -12.20 15.99
N ASP A 251 -28.79 -13.19 16.38
CA ASP A 251 -28.41 -14.61 16.35
C ASP A 251 -29.15 -15.33 15.23
N ARG A 252 -28.47 -16.29 14.60
CA ARG A 252 -29.04 -17.15 13.55
C ARG A 252 -28.61 -18.60 13.78
N LYS A 253 -29.39 -19.52 13.25
CA LYS A 253 -29.09 -20.95 13.25
C LYS A 253 -29.47 -21.56 11.90
N GLY A 254 -28.56 -22.35 11.34
CA GLY A 254 -28.75 -23.02 10.05
C GLY A 254 -27.50 -23.76 9.60
N ARG A 255 -27.45 -24.12 8.33
CA ARG A 255 -26.43 -24.99 7.76
C ARG A 255 -25.97 -24.54 6.38
N ASP A 256 -24.75 -24.87 5.97
CA ASP A 256 -24.22 -24.57 4.65
C ASP A 256 -24.80 -25.46 3.52
N ARG A 257 -25.21 -26.70 3.86
CA ARG A 257 -25.82 -27.69 2.95
C ARG A 257 -26.81 -28.56 3.71
N GLU A 258 -27.76 -29.15 2.98
CA GLU A 258 -28.84 -29.98 3.55
C GLU A 258 -28.32 -31.23 4.32
N ASP A 259 -27.17 -31.76 3.93
CA ASP A 259 -26.52 -32.93 4.53
C ASP A 259 -25.64 -32.63 5.76
N LYS A 260 -25.61 -31.37 6.21
CA LYS A 260 -24.80 -30.93 7.36
C LYS A 260 -25.68 -30.54 8.54
N ASP A 261 -25.10 -30.61 9.73
CA ASP A 261 -25.74 -30.16 10.95
C ASP A 261 -25.90 -28.64 10.98
N ASP A 262 -26.96 -28.19 11.67
CA ASP A 262 -27.13 -26.77 11.95
C ASP A 262 -26.09 -26.28 12.93
N TYR A 263 -25.59 -25.07 12.67
CA TYR A 263 -24.70 -24.36 13.57
C TYR A 263 -25.21 -22.95 13.89
N LYS A 264 -24.72 -22.40 15.00
CA LYS A 264 -25.11 -21.07 15.47
C LYS A 264 -24.19 -20.01 14.88
N VAL A 265 -24.76 -18.84 14.58
CA VAL A 265 -24.04 -17.65 14.11
C VAL A 265 -24.53 -16.45 14.90
N LYS A 266 -23.59 -15.72 15.52
CA LYS A 266 -23.83 -14.38 16.09
C LYS A 266 -23.31 -13.33 15.12
N LEU A 267 -24.09 -12.28 14.89
CA LEU A 267 -23.79 -11.19 13.99
C LEU A 267 -23.78 -9.88 14.75
N SER A 268 -22.77 -9.08 14.59
CA SER A 268 -22.68 -7.71 15.07
C SER A 268 -22.08 -6.84 13.97
N VAL A 269 -22.78 -5.77 13.61
CA VAL A 269 -22.33 -4.83 12.58
C VAL A 269 -22.53 -3.43 13.08
N ALA A 270 -21.46 -2.64 13.12
CA ALA A 270 -21.53 -1.22 13.38
C ALA A 270 -21.15 -0.46 12.10
N PHE A 271 -21.86 0.61 11.80
CA PHE A 271 -21.55 1.43 10.64
C PHE A 271 -22.03 2.87 10.79
N THR A 272 -21.42 3.74 10.02
CA THR A 272 -21.88 5.10 9.75
C THR A 272 -21.44 5.52 8.36
N PHE A 273 -21.96 6.62 7.86
CA PHE A 273 -21.52 7.21 6.60
C PHE A 273 -20.69 8.48 6.85
N SER A 274 -19.65 8.66 6.07
CA SER A 274 -18.75 9.82 6.11
C SER A 274 -18.35 10.22 4.70
N ASN A 275 -18.15 11.52 4.47
CA ASN A 275 -17.58 12.02 3.22
C ASN A 275 -16.07 12.31 3.32
N GLN A 276 -15.45 12.05 4.47
CA GLN A 276 -14.04 12.31 4.74
C GLN A 276 -13.20 11.03 4.85
N VAL A 277 -13.77 9.99 5.44
CA VAL A 277 -13.10 8.72 5.70
C VAL A 277 -13.94 7.56 5.24
N LYS A 278 -13.28 6.48 4.86
CA LYS A 278 -13.88 5.18 4.60
C LYS A 278 -13.10 4.10 5.32
N CYS A 279 -13.80 3.10 5.83
CA CYS A 279 -13.20 1.95 6.46
C CYS A 279 -14.14 0.76 6.34
N LEU A 280 -13.62 -0.38 5.91
CA LEU A 280 -14.37 -1.63 5.86
C LEU A 280 -13.52 -2.71 6.51
N GLU A 281 -13.94 -3.17 7.69
CA GLU A 281 -13.25 -4.22 8.42
C GLU A 281 -14.20 -5.36 8.74
N TYR A 282 -13.73 -6.58 8.53
CA TYR A 282 -14.48 -7.79 8.74
C TYR A 282 -13.74 -8.71 9.71
N TYR A 283 -14.46 -9.20 10.70
CA TYR A 283 -13.93 -10.11 11.70
C TYR A 283 -14.81 -11.34 11.81
N HIS A 284 -14.18 -12.49 12.04
CA HIS A 284 -14.89 -13.73 12.33
C HIS A 284 -14.19 -14.53 13.41
N ASN A 285 -14.93 -14.93 14.47
CA ASN A 285 -14.37 -15.53 15.68
C ASN A 285 -13.13 -14.77 16.16
N SER A 286 -13.22 -13.44 16.26
CA SER A 286 -12.16 -12.47 16.60
C SER A 286 -10.94 -12.41 15.64
N SER A 287 -10.90 -13.22 14.58
CA SER A 287 -9.87 -13.12 13.55
C SER A 287 -10.21 -12.02 12.55
N PHE A 288 -9.24 -11.16 12.24
CA PHE A 288 -9.36 -10.17 11.17
C PHE A 288 -9.33 -10.86 9.80
N LEU A 289 -10.34 -10.61 8.97
CA LEU A 289 -10.47 -11.19 7.64
C LEU A 289 -9.86 -10.23 6.59
N GLU A 290 -8.55 -10.27 6.44
CA GLU A 290 -7.81 -9.41 5.48
C GLU A 290 -8.35 -9.54 4.04
N HIS A 291 -8.86 -10.72 3.69
CA HIS A 291 -9.39 -11.02 2.35
C HIS A 291 -10.92 -11.18 2.35
N GLY A 292 -11.60 -10.70 3.39
CA GLY A 292 -13.06 -10.65 3.50
C GLY A 292 -13.72 -12.04 3.45
N GLY A 293 -14.40 -12.34 2.33
CA GLY A 293 -15.16 -13.58 2.15
C GLY A 293 -16.64 -13.41 2.43
N SER A 294 -17.27 -14.41 3.09
CA SER A 294 -18.74 -14.44 3.30
C SER A 294 -19.32 -13.17 3.94
N PRO A 295 -18.72 -12.56 4.98
CA PRO A 295 -19.24 -11.31 5.55
C PRO A 295 -19.15 -10.12 4.60
N GLU A 296 -18.03 -9.98 3.89
CA GLU A 296 -17.84 -8.91 2.90
C GLU A 296 -18.86 -9.01 1.77
N ASP A 297 -19.07 -10.20 1.23
CA ASP A 297 -20.06 -10.46 0.19
C ASP A 297 -21.49 -10.13 0.67
N ALA A 298 -21.81 -10.44 1.93
CA ALA A 298 -23.09 -10.14 2.53
C ALA A 298 -23.33 -8.62 2.64
N VAL A 299 -22.33 -7.88 3.13
CA VAL A 299 -22.36 -6.40 3.22
C VAL A 299 -22.54 -5.78 1.84
N LYS A 300 -21.72 -6.19 0.85
CA LYS A 300 -21.80 -5.71 -0.55
C LYS A 300 -23.21 -5.91 -1.11
N SER A 301 -23.76 -7.09 -0.93
CA SER A 301 -25.11 -7.45 -1.43
C SER A 301 -26.21 -6.65 -0.74
N ALA A 302 -26.20 -6.59 0.60
CA ALA A 302 -27.25 -5.98 1.38
C ALA A 302 -27.30 -4.46 1.19
N PHE A 303 -26.20 -3.77 1.38
CA PHE A 303 -26.12 -2.31 1.24
C PHE A 303 -26.46 -1.87 -0.17
N THR A 304 -25.90 -2.54 -1.21
CA THR A 304 -26.22 -2.21 -2.59
C THR A 304 -27.70 -2.41 -2.89
N SER A 305 -28.30 -3.51 -2.43
CA SER A 305 -29.70 -3.83 -2.66
C SER A 305 -30.63 -2.80 -1.99
N GLN A 306 -30.42 -2.50 -0.70
CA GLN A 306 -31.30 -1.61 0.06
C GLN A 306 -31.20 -0.15 -0.36
N ILE A 307 -29.99 0.35 -0.59
CA ILE A 307 -29.81 1.73 -1.08
C ILE A 307 -30.37 1.87 -2.51
N ASN A 308 -30.19 0.87 -3.38
CA ASN A 308 -30.85 0.87 -4.71
C ASN A 308 -32.38 0.88 -4.60
N ALA A 309 -32.95 0.08 -3.70
CA ALA A 309 -34.41 0.05 -3.47
C ALA A 309 -34.90 1.43 -3.00
N TYR A 310 -34.21 2.05 -2.05
CA TYR A 310 -34.52 3.39 -1.56
C TYR A 310 -34.45 4.45 -2.67
N LEU A 311 -33.38 4.45 -3.47
CA LEU A 311 -33.19 5.41 -4.57
C LEU A 311 -34.28 5.26 -5.65
N LYS A 312 -34.71 4.03 -5.94
CA LYS A 312 -35.79 3.75 -6.91
C LYS A 312 -37.15 4.18 -6.37
N SER A 313 -37.50 3.81 -5.15
CA SER A 313 -38.79 4.15 -4.56
C SER A 313 -39.02 5.66 -4.40
N ASN A 314 -37.92 6.40 -4.17
CA ASN A 314 -37.93 7.86 -4.03
C ASN A 314 -37.63 8.62 -5.34
N ASN A 315 -37.60 7.97 -6.49
CA ASN A 315 -37.36 8.56 -7.80
C ASN A 315 -36.10 9.43 -7.88
N LYS A 316 -35.00 9.05 -7.17
CA LYS A 316 -33.75 9.83 -7.11
C LYS A 316 -32.85 9.62 -8.33
N TYR A 317 -33.07 8.60 -9.14
CA TYR A 317 -32.34 8.35 -10.38
C TYR A 317 -32.83 9.28 -11.51
N LEU A 318 -31.89 9.74 -12.34
CA LEU A 318 -32.21 10.43 -13.58
C LEU A 318 -32.73 9.44 -14.64
N LYS A 319 -33.40 9.95 -15.69
CA LYS A 319 -33.89 9.12 -16.79
C LYS A 319 -32.72 8.36 -17.45
N ASN A 320 -32.85 7.03 -17.54
CA ASN A 320 -31.83 6.12 -18.07
C ASN A 320 -30.51 6.04 -17.23
N GLU A 321 -30.50 6.53 -15.99
CA GLU A 321 -29.35 6.38 -15.09
C GLU A 321 -29.21 4.95 -14.63
N LYS A 322 -27.99 4.39 -14.72
CA LYS A 322 -27.71 3.01 -14.24
C LYS A 322 -27.81 2.94 -12.71
N PRO A 323 -28.16 1.76 -12.15
CA PRO A 323 -28.12 1.56 -10.71
C PRO A 323 -26.71 1.82 -10.10
N ILE A 324 -26.67 2.13 -8.82
CA ILE A 324 -25.44 2.21 -8.04
C ILE A 324 -24.75 0.84 -7.97
N THR A 325 -23.46 0.85 -7.73
CA THR A 325 -22.64 -0.32 -7.39
C THR A 325 -22.10 -0.19 -5.96
N PHE A 326 -21.57 -1.25 -5.39
CA PHE A 326 -20.98 -1.18 -4.05
C PHE A 326 -19.83 -0.17 -3.96
N GLN A 327 -19.08 0.02 -5.05
CA GLN A 327 -17.99 1.00 -5.11
C GLN A 327 -18.47 2.43 -4.79
N ASP A 328 -19.71 2.77 -5.17
CA ASP A 328 -20.29 4.09 -4.91
C ASP A 328 -20.65 4.28 -3.43
N ILE A 329 -20.92 3.16 -2.73
CA ILE A 329 -21.24 3.10 -1.29
C ILE A 329 -19.93 3.07 -0.48
N GLU A 330 -18.99 2.23 -0.88
CA GLU A 330 -17.70 2.02 -0.22
C GLU A 330 -16.95 3.33 0.03
N ASP A 331 -17.01 4.27 -0.93
CA ASP A 331 -16.29 5.55 -0.84
C ASP A 331 -16.80 6.49 0.28
N CYS A 332 -17.94 6.17 0.91
CA CYS A 332 -18.47 6.93 2.04
C CYS A 332 -18.92 6.07 3.24
N LEU A 333 -18.60 4.78 3.25
CA LEU A 333 -19.01 3.86 4.29
C LEU A 333 -17.87 3.59 5.28
N VAL A 334 -18.14 3.77 6.57
CA VAL A 334 -17.33 3.28 7.68
C VAL A 334 -18.10 2.14 8.33
N LEU A 335 -17.59 0.91 8.22
CA LEU A 335 -18.27 -0.29 8.69
C LEU A 335 -17.28 -1.26 9.31
N VAL A 336 -17.64 -1.78 10.46
CA VAL A 336 -16.95 -2.90 11.11
C VAL A 336 -17.96 -3.99 11.37
N SER A 337 -17.66 -5.19 10.90
CA SER A 337 -18.50 -6.39 11.11
C SER A 337 -17.75 -7.42 11.93
N SER A 338 -18.36 -7.88 13.01
CA SER A 338 -17.86 -9.00 13.83
C SER A 338 -18.89 -10.11 13.85
N SER A 339 -18.52 -11.29 13.40
CA SER A 339 -19.36 -12.47 13.41
C SER A 339 -18.71 -13.62 14.16
N PHE A 340 -19.53 -14.46 14.76
CA PHE A 340 -19.08 -15.67 15.46
C PHE A 340 -19.91 -16.85 15.01
N SER A 341 -19.26 -18.00 14.80
CA SER A 341 -19.97 -19.24 14.49
C SER A 341 -19.35 -20.44 15.19
N THR A 342 -20.19 -21.42 15.52
CA THR A 342 -19.75 -22.69 16.12
C THR A 342 -19.14 -23.63 15.09
N GLN A 343 -19.29 -23.32 13.79
CA GLN A 343 -18.66 -24.06 12.71
C GLN A 343 -18.16 -23.07 11.65
N THR A 344 -16.85 -23.07 11.37
CA THR A 344 -16.21 -22.14 10.44
C THR A 344 -15.43 -22.88 9.36
N SER A 345 -15.59 -22.45 8.11
CA SER A 345 -14.79 -22.90 6.98
C SER A 345 -13.86 -21.77 6.54
N TYR A 346 -12.61 -21.82 6.98
CA TYR A 346 -11.58 -20.89 6.54
C TYR A 346 -11.06 -21.27 5.15
N ALA A 347 -10.76 -20.27 4.32
CA ALA A 347 -10.17 -20.49 3.00
C ALA A 347 -8.75 -21.08 3.09
N ASN A 348 -8.02 -20.78 4.18
CA ASN A 348 -6.66 -21.27 4.46
C ASN A 348 -6.37 -21.29 5.98
N GLN A 349 -5.22 -21.84 6.36
CA GLN A 349 -4.80 -21.94 7.76
C GLN A 349 -4.54 -20.59 8.42
N THR A 350 -4.21 -19.55 7.67
CA THR A 350 -3.96 -18.20 8.21
C THR A 350 -5.23 -17.46 8.61
N LYS A 351 -6.41 -18.05 8.41
CA LYS A 351 -7.73 -17.56 8.85
C LYS A 351 -8.12 -16.17 8.30
N LYS A 352 -7.54 -15.76 7.16
CA LYS A 352 -7.75 -14.41 6.56
C LYS A 352 -9.04 -14.27 5.74
N ALA A 353 -9.78 -15.33 5.48
CA ALA A 353 -11.07 -15.34 4.80
C ALA A 353 -11.90 -16.54 5.20
N ILE A 354 -13.24 -16.41 5.21
CA ILE A 354 -14.18 -17.52 5.42
C ILE A 354 -15.09 -17.71 4.20
N THR A 355 -15.54 -18.96 4.00
CA THR A 355 -16.28 -19.37 2.81
C THR A 355 -17.66 -19.97 3.10
N ASN A 356 -18.12 -19.87 4.34
CA ASN A 356 -19.43 -20.41 4.77
C ASN A 356 -20.59 -19.76 4.02
N LYS A 357 -21.37 -20.57 3.29
CA LYS A 357 -22.52 -20.13 2.51
C LYS A 357 -23.64 -19.60 3.41
N PHE A 358 -23.97 -20.33 4.48
CA PHE A 358 -25.03 -19.91 5.41
C PHE A 358 -24.70 -18.58 6.10
N ILE A 359 -23.44 -18.31 6.47
CA ILE A 359 -23.06 -17.02 7.06
C ILE A 359 -23.33 -15.88 6.07
N LYS A 360 -22.97 -16.04 4.79
CA LYS A 360 -23.27 -15.07 3.74
C LYS A 360 -24.78 -14.82 3.60
N GLU A 361 -25.57 -15.87 3.51
CA GLU A 361 -27.01 -15.79 3.30
C GLU A 361 -27.72 -15.15 4.50
N CYS A 362 -27.50 -15.68 5.71
CA CYS A 362 -28.15 -15.18 6.92
C CYS A 362 -27.73 -13.73 7.25
N MET A 363 -26.46 -13.36 7.04
CA MET A 363 -26.00 -11.99 7.24
C MET A 363 -26.55 -11.03 6.19
N THR A 364 -26.71 -11.48 4.95
CA THR A 364 -27.33 -10.68 3.88
C THR A 364 -28.80 -10.35 4.24
N GLU A 365 -29.56 -11.34 4.66
CA GLU A 365 -30.97 -11.16 5.07
C GLU A 365 -31.07 -10.28 6.31
N PHE A 366 -30.23 -10.54 7.31
CA PHE A 366 -30.16 -9.76 8.54
C PHE A 366 -29.89 -8.27 8.25
N LEU A 367 -28.89 -7.98 7.42
CA LEU A 367 -28.56 -6.61 7.07
C LEU A 367 -29.64 -5.94 6.22
N LYS A 368 -30.25 -6.65 5.25
CA LYS A 368 -31.33 -6.09 4.44
C LYS A 368 -32.52 -5.68 5.32
N HIS A 369 -32.91 -6.53 6.23
CA HIS A 369 -34.04 -6.25 7.13
C HIS A 369 -33.75 -5.04 8.03
N ASN A 370 -32.59 -5.01 8.68
CA ASN A 370 -32.24 -3.91 9.58
C ASN A 370 -32.03 -2.58 8.85
N LEU A 371 -31.42 -2.60 7.65
CA LEU A 371 -31.26 -1.40 6.82
C LEU A 371 -32.61 -0.84 6.34
N GLU A 372 -33.56 -1.71 6.00
CA GLU A 372 -34.91 -1.28 5.62
C GLU A 372 -35.62 -0.55 6.79
N ILE A 373 -35.57 -1.12 8.00
CA ILE A 373 -36.08 -0.48 9.21
C ILE A 373 -35.37 0.85 9.46
N TYR A 374 -34.05 0.85 9.42
CA TYR A 374 -33.22 2.05 9.63
C TYR A 374 -33.62 3.20 8.70
N PHE A 375 -33.80 2.93 7.40
CA PHE A 375 -34.18 3.96 6.43
C PHE A 375 -35.62 4.49 6.65
N ILE A 376 -36.52 3.68 7.20
CA ILE A 376 -37.87 4.10 7.55
C ILE A 376 -37.86 4.96 8.82
N GLU A 377 -37.10 4.56 9.83
CA GLU A 377 -37.02 5.25 11.11
C GLU A 377 -36.21 6.54 11.07
N ASN A 378 -35.21 6.63 10.15
CA ASN A 378 -34.30 7.76 10.04
C ASN A 378 -34.31 8.37 8.62
N PRO A 379 -35.44 8.96 8.18
CA PRO A 379 -35.61 9.42 6.81
C PRO A 379 -34.59 10.52 6.41
N ASP A 380 -34.20 11.39 7.34
CA ASP A 380 -33.22 12.46 7.08
C ASP A 380 -31.83 11.89 6.82
N GLU A 381 -31.43 10.84 7.55
CA GLU A 381 -30.17 10.15 7.33
C GLU A 381 -30.20 9.33 6.02
N ALA A 382 -31.31 8.68 5.72
CA ALA A 382 -31.50 7.97 4.46
C ALA A 382 -31.35 8.89 3.24
N VAL A 383 -31.86 10.13 3.34
CA VAL A 383 -31.67 11.15 2.29
C VAL A 383 -30.18 11.52 2.14
N LYS A 384 -29.49 11.78 3.24
CA LYS A 384 -28.04 12.13 3.21
C LYS A 384 -27.21 11.00 2.59
N ILE A 385 -27.48 9.74 2.97
CA ILE A 385 -26.83 8.56 2.40
C ILE A 385 -27.06 8.49 0.90
N ALA A 386 -28.34 8.60 0.48
CA ALA A 386 -28.73 8.52 -0.92
C ALA A 386 -28.06 9.62 -1.77
N GLU A 387 -27.99 10.84 -1.26
CA GLU A 387 -27.37 11.97 -1.94
C GLU A 387 -25.86 11.78 -2.06
N GLN A 388 -25.18 11.38 -0.98
CA GLN A 388 -23.74 11.13 -1.01
C GLN A 388 -23.37 9.99 -1.97
N VAL A 389 -24.09 8.88 -1.94
CA VAL A 389 -23.85 7.74 -2.82
C VAL A 389 -24.07 8.11 -4.30
N LEU A 390 -25.10 8.94 -4.60
CA LEU A 390 -25.29 9.46 -5.96
C LEU A 390 -24.18 10.42 -6.39
N VAL A 391 -23.68 11.25 -5.48
CA VAL A 391 -22.51 12.13 -5.75
C VAL A 391 -21.30 11.27 -6.10
N ASN A 392 -21.00 10.25 -5.31
CA ASN A 392 -19.88 9.34 -5.56
C ASN A 392 -20.03 8.63 -6.91
N LYS A 393 -21.21 8.08 -7.20
CA LYS A 393 -21.53 7.43 -8.48
C LYS A 393 -21.32 8.35 -9.66
N ARG A 394 -21.94 9.53 -9.63
CA ARG A 394 -21.88 10.49 -10.74
C ARG A 394 -20.46 11.01 -10.96
N SER A 395 -19.71 11.20 -9.88
CA SER A 395 -18.30 11.58 -9.93
C SER A 395 -17.46 10.46 -10.58
N ARG A 396 -17.65 9.21 -10.17
CA ARG A 396 -16.98 8.03 -10.74
C ARG A 396 -17.33 7.85 -12.23
N GLU A 397 -18.63 7.94 -12.59
CA GLU A 397 -19.07 7.79 -13.98
C GLU A 397 -18.54 8.91 -14.86
N LYS A 398 -18.49 10.16 -14.34
CA LYS A 398 -17.90 11.30 -15.05
C LYS A 398 -16.40 11.10 -15.29
N ALA A 399 -15.67 10.64 -14.28
CA ALA A 399 -14.26 10.32 -14.39
C ALA A 399 -14.02 9.19 -15.41
N GLU A 400 -14.82 8.12 -15.37
CA GLU A 400 -14.72 7.00 -16.31
C GLU A 400 -15.07 7.41 -17.75
N LYS A 401 -16.12 8.22 -17.93
CA LYS A 401 -16.46 8.77 -19.22
C LYS A 401 -15.35 9.64 -19.79
N SER A 402 -14.81 10.55 -18.97
CA SER A 402 -13.67 11.36 -19.36
C SER A 402 -12.46 10.51 -19.75
N ARG A 403 -12.23 9.41 -19.02
CA ARG A 403 -11.19 8.42 -19.32
C ARG A 403 -11.40 7.74 -20.66
N ILE A 404 -12.63 7.27 -20.94
CA ILE A 404 -12.97 6.59 -22.20
C ILE A 404 -12.89 7.57 -23.37
N ASP A 405 -13.40 8.81 -23.21
CA ASP A 405 -13.35 9.84 -24.23
C ASP A 405 -11.90 10.26 -24.51
N LEU A 406 -11.06 10.33 -23.47
CA LEU A 406 -9.64 10.55 -23.58
C LEU A 406 -8.96 9.42 -24.36
N LYS A 407 -9.26 8.14 -24.01
CA LYS A 407 -8.73 6.98 -24.71
C LYS A 407 -9.14 6.95 -26.18
N LYS A 408 -10.40 7.31 -26.51
CA LYS A 408 -10.87 7.43 -27.89
C LYS A 408 -10.17 8.57 -28.65
N LYS A 409 -10.01 9.73 -28.00
CA LYS A 409 -9.27 10.86 -28.58
C LYS A 409 -7.81 10.52 -28.82
N LEU A 410 -7.14 9.88 -27.87
CA LEU A 410 -5.77 9.40 -28.03
C LEU A 410 -5.64 8.37 -29.15
N ALA A 411 -6.57 7.41 -29.24
CA ALA A 411 -6.59 6.42 -30.33
C ALA A 411 -6.84 7.06 -31.69
N GLY A 412 -7.63 8.12 -31.77
CA GLY A 412 -7.93 8.85 -33.01
C GLY A 412 -6.92 9.95 -33.38
N SER A 413 -6.20 10.52 -32.39
CA SER A 413 -5.23 11.60 -32.60
C SER A 413 -3.80 11.13 -32.82
N ILE A 414 -3.48 9.87 -32.51
CA ILE A 414 -2.18 9.24 -32.78
C ILE A 414 -2.25 8.52 -34.15
N ASP A 415 -2.78 9.19 -35.15
CA ASP A 415 -2.53 8.80 -36.52
C ASP A 415 -1.13 9.31 -36.89
N LEU A 416 -0.17 8.40 -36.80
CA LEU A 416 1.27 8.63 -37.07
C LEU A 416 1.54 9.02 -38.53
N SER A 417 0.50 9.03 -39.36
CA SER A 417 0.60 9.34 -40.81
C SER A 417 0.60 10.86 -41.10
N ASN A 418 0.14 11.70 -40.17
CA ASN A 418 0.14 13.15 -40.38
C ASN A 418 1.52 13.75 -40.09
N GLN A 419 2.14 14.34 -41.09
CA GLN A 419 3.41 15.05 -40.97
C GLN A 419 3.29 16.17 -39.91
N VAL A 420 4.11 16.06 -38.86
CA VAL A 420 4.25 17.12 -37.87
C VAL A 420 4.92 18.31 -38.55
N GLN A 421 4.28 19.48 -38.50
CA GLN A 421 4.82 20.69 -39.09
C GLN A 421 6.15 21.09 -38.45
N LYS A 422 7.15 21.46 -39.29
CA LYS A 422 8.48 21.89 -38.84
C LYS A 422 9.35 20.84 -38.12
N PHE A 423 8.89 19.62 -38.00
CA PHE A 423 9.77 18.53 -37.56
C PHE A 423 10.76 18.18 -38.68
N VAL A 424 12.03 18.13 -38.34
CA VAL A 424 13.10 17.76 -39.26
C VAL A 424 13.75 16.47 -38.78
N ASP A 425 13.43 15.36 -39.43
CA ASP A 425 13.93 14.03 -39.03
C ASP A 425 15.40 13.85 -39.43
N CYS A 426 16.04 12.82 -38.87
CA CYS A 426 17.36 12.33 -39.23
C CYS A 426 17.26 11.17 -40.22
N ARG A 427 18.36 10.81 -40.86
CA ARG A 427 18.43 9.79 -41.92
C ARG A 427 18.53 8.36 -41.35
N SER A 428 19.30 8.21 -40.24
CA SER A 428 19.53 6.90 -39.63
C SER A 428 18.23 6.24 -39.16
N LYS A 429 18.13 4.93 -39.38
CA LYS A 429 17.10 4.07 -38.82
C LYS A 429 17.56 3.34 -37.55
N ASP A 430 18.81 3.45 -37.20
CA ASP A 430 19.39 2.83 -36.01
C ASP A 430 18.98 3.63 -34.77
N LEU A 431 18.03 3.07 -34.01
CA LEU A 431 17.47 3.69 -32.82
C LEU A 431 18.53 3.96 -31.74
N SER A 432 19.62 3.20 -31.69
CA SER A 432 20.68 3.34 -30.69
C SER A 432 21.48 4.63 -30.84
N GLN A 433 21.42 5.28 -32.02
CA GLN A 433 22.18 6.50 -32.34
C GLN A 433 21.26 7.73 -32.42
N ARG A 434 19.95 7.56 -32.65
CA ARG A 434 19.04 8.66 -32.94
C ARG A 434 18.84 9.59 -31.74
N GLU A 435 18.95 10.89 -31.98
CA GLU A 435 18.76 11.94 -30.99
C GLU A 435 17.68 12.93 -31.47
N LEU A 436 16.77 13.29 -30.54
CA LEU A 436 15.76 14.31 -30.79
C LEU A 436 16.12 15.58 -30.03
N TYR A 437 16.37 16.67 -30.72
CA TYR A 437 16.50 18.00 -30.14
C TYR A 437 15.18 18.74 -30.13
N ILE A 438 14.74 19.18 -28.95
CA ILE A 438 13.59 20.04 -28.74
C ILE A 438 14.15 21.45 -28.52
N VAL A 439 13.95 22.36 -29.48
CA VAL A 439 14.59 23.67 -29.49
C VAL A 439 13.56 24.79 -29.29
N GLU A 440 14.02 25.92 -28.76
CA GLU A 440 13.18 27.10 -28.52
C GLU A 440 13.01 27.93 -29.78
N GLY A 441 11.79 27.91 -30.32
CA GLY A 441 11.40 28.77 -31.42
C GLY A 441 11.93 28.42 -32.82
N ASP A 442 11.45 29.17 -33.79
CA ASP A 442 11.82 28.97 -35.20
C ASP A 442 13.23 29.47 -35.53
N SER A 443 13.72 30.45 -34.79
CA SER A 443 15.09 31.02 -34.98
C SER A 443 16.13 29.96 -34.60
N ALA A 444 15.99 29.35 -33.44
CA ALA A 444 16.85 28.24 -33.01
C ALA A 444 16.75 27.02 -33.93
N LEU A 445 15.57 26.72 -34.49
CA LEU A 445 15.43 25.66 -35.50
C LEU A 445 16.36 25.90 -36.70
N GLY A 446 16.48 27.14 -37.19
CA GLY A 446 17.33 27.52 -38.29
C GLY A 446 18.79 27.18 -38.02
N SER A 447 19.33 27.71 -36.92
CA SER A 447 20.73 27.52 -36.50
C SER A 447 21.05 26.05 -36.20
N VAL A 448 20.19 25.35 -35.44
CA VAL A 448 20.37 23.94 -35.12
C VAL A 448 20.28 23.04 -36.37
N LYS A 449 19.38 23.36 -37.31
CA LYS A 449 19.29 22.62 -38.57
C LYS A 449 20.56 22.69 -39.41
N MET A 450 21.25 23.81 -39.38
CA MET A 450 22.53 23.99 -40.06
C MET A 450 23.70 23.32 -39.35
N ALA A 451 23.67 23.33 -38.01
CA ALA A 451 24.74 22.83 -37.15
C ALA A 451 24.68 21.31 -36.88
N ARG A 452 23.51 20.69 -36.99
CA ARG A 452 23.30 19.27 -36.62
C ARG A 452 23.96 18.27 -37.52
N ASN A 453 24.26 17.11 -37.03
CA ASN A 453 24.56 15.96 -37.86
C ASN A 453 23.24 15.35 -38.37
N ALA A 454 22.91 15.58 -39.65
CA ALA A 454 21.66 15.11 -40.27
C ALA A 454 21.52 13.58 -40.32
N GLU A 455 22.60 12.84 -40.09
CA GLU A 455 22.55 11.37 -40.06
C GLU A 455 21.75 10.86 -38.89
N PHE A 456 22.00 11.35 -37.67
CA PHE A 456 21.36 10.80 -36.44
C PHE A 456 20.63 11.82 -35.56
N GLN A 457 20.74 13.13 -35.85
CA GLN A 457 20.08 14.18 -35.05
C GLN A 457 18.86 14.74 -35.77
N ALA A 458 17.72 14.62 -35.11
CA ALA A 458 16.45 15.23 -35.52
C ALA A 458 16.16 16.47 -34.66
N VAL A 459 15.33 17.37 -35.14
CA VAL A 459 14.99 18.61 -34.43
C VAL A 459 13.52 18.97 -34.59
N ILE A 460 12.91 19.44 -33.49
CA ILE A 460 11.55 19.99 -33.46
C ILE A 460 11.54 21.31 -32.68
N PRO A 461 10.95 22.39 -33.17
CA PRO A 461 10.85 23.64 -32.45
C PRO A 461 9.60 23.68 -31.55
N VAL A 462 9.75 24.29 -30.37
CA VAL A 462 8.65 24.65 -29.48
C VAL A 462 8.45 26.15 -29.53
N ARG A 463 7.25 26.62 -29.87
CA ARG A 463 6.96 28.02 -30.01
C ARG A 463 6.41 28.61 -28.70
N GLY A 464 7.27 29.36 -27.99
CA GLY A 464 6.93 29.99 -26.73
C GLY A 464 6.64 29.04 -25.59
N LYS A 465 6.12 29.54 -24.49
CA LYS A 465 5.83 28.79 -23.28
C LYS A 465 4.67 27.83 -23.53
N ILE A 466 4.93 26.53 -23.41
CA ILE A 466 3.90 25.48 -23.54
C ILE A 466 2.99 25.48 -22.30
N LEU A 467 1.85 24.79 -22.44
CA LEU A 467 0.89 24.63 -21.36
C LEU A 467 1.51 23.92 -20.15
N ASN A 468 1.30 24.46 -18.94
CA ASN A 468 1.67 23.74 -17.71
C ASN A 468 0.79 22.48 -17.56
N CYS A 469 1.37 21.32 -17.86
CA CYS A 469 0.68 20.04 -17.85
C CYS A 469 0.28 19.57 -16.45
N LEU A 470 0.87 20.06 -15.36
CA LEU A 470 0.45 19.72 -14.00
C LEU A 470 -0.87 20.40 -13.62
N LYS A 471 -1.09 21.64 -14.07
CA LYS A 471 -2.31 22.38 -13.78
C LYS A 471 -3.45 22.13 -14.76
N ALA A 472 -3.12 21.75 -15.98
CA ALA A 472 -4.12 21.60 -17.03
C ALA A 472 -4.82 20.25 -16.99
N ASP A 473 -6.12 20.28 -17.29
CA ASP A 473 -6.88 19.05 -17.54
C ASP A 473 -6.38 18.34 -18.80
N TYR A 474 -6.46 17.02 -18.84
CA TYR A 474 -6.06 16.22 -19.99
C TYR A 474 -6.76 16.66 -21.30
N ASP A 475 -8.02 17.10 -21.24
CA ASP A 475 -8.75 17.64 -22.41
C ASP A 475 -8.07 18.89 -23.00
N LYS A 476 -7.50 19.76 -22.18
CA LYS A 476 -6.74 20.92 -22.62
C LYS A 476 -5.36 20.54 -23.14
N ILE A 477 -4.69 19.60 -22.46
CA ILE A 477 -3.37 19.10 -22.84
C ILE A 477 -3.43 18.51 -24.27
N PHE A 478 -4.38 17.62 -24.56
CA PHE A 478 -4.48 16.95 -25.86
C PHE A 478 -5.16 17.78 -26.96
N LYS A 479 -5.68 18.97 -26.64
CA LYS A 479 -6.06 19.98 -27.65
C LYS A 479 -4.89 20.90 -28.02
N ASN A 480 -3.81 20.88 -27.25
CA ASN A 480 -2.64 21.69 -27.52
C ASN A 480 -1.79 21.02 -28.61
N GLU A 481 -1.68 21.68 -29.77
CA GLU A 481 -0.97 21.14 -30.95
C GLU A 481 0.52 20.89 -30.67
N ILE A 482 1.19 21.74 -29.89
CA ILE A 482 2.62 21.60 -29.59
C ILE A 482 2.86 20.32 -28.78
N ILE A 483 2.01 20.06 -27.76
CA ILE A 483 2.14 18.87 -26.91
C ILE A 483 1.83 17.62 -27.72
N THR A 484 0.76 17.63 -28.51
CA THR A 484 0.42 16.48 -29.35
C THR A 484 1.47 16.18 -30.41
N ASP A 485 2.09 17.21 -31.00
CA ASP A 485 3.19 17.05 -31.95
C ASP A 485 4.45 16.48 -31.28
N LEU A 486 4.81 16.96 -30.09
CA LEU A 486 5.91 16.36 -29.31
C LEU A 486 5.68 14.87 -29.02
N ILE A 487 4.48 14.51 -28.56
CA ILE A 487 4.13 13.11 -28.26
C ILE A 487 4.22 12.23 -29.53
N LYS A 488 3.72 12.73 -30.68
CA LYS A 488 3.80 12.02 -31.97
C LYS A 488 5.26 11.81 -32.40
N VAL A 489 6.10 12.82 -32.26
CA VAL A 489 7.52 12.74 -32.62
C VAL A 489 8.27 11.82 -31.69
N ILE A 490 8.02 11.84 -30.37
CA ILE A 490 8.61 10.92 -29.40
C ILE A 490 8.23 9.46 -29.73
N GLY A 491 6.96 9.19 -30.05
CA GLY A 491 6.50 7.93 -30.67
C GLY A 491 6.08 6.83 -29.70
N CYS A 492 6.39 6.92 -28.40
CA CYS A 492 6.11 5.86 -27.43
C CYS A 492 4.71 5.91 -26.81
N GLY A 493 3.85 6.88 -27.19
CA GLY A 493 2.52 7.08 -26.60
C GLY A 493 2.56 7.85 -25.29
N VAL A 494 1.56 7.65 -24.43
CA VAL A 494 1.34 8.43 -23.20
C VAL A 494 1.01 7.51 -22.02
N GLU A 495 1.60 7.79 -20.85
CA GLU A 495 1.26 7.17 -19.57
C GLU A 495 0.28 8.07 -18.81
N VAL A 496 -0.94 7.62 -18.57
CA VAL A 496 -1.90 8.37 -17.76
C VAL A 496 -2.16 7.59 -16.48
N LYS A 497 -1.58 8.04 -15.36
CA LYS A 497 -1.87 7.49 -14.04
C LYS A 497 -3.19 8.10 -13.54
N THR A 498 -4.21 7.29 -13.32
CA THR A 498 -5.43 7.68 -12.61
C THR A 498 -5.38 7.12 -11.20
N GLY A 499 -5.78 7.90 -10.19
CA GLY A 499 -5.58 7.68 -8.75
C GLY A 499 -6.12 6.41 -8.09
N LYS A 500 -6.48 5.38 -8.87
CA LYS A 500 -6.82 4.02 -8.40
C LYS A 500 -6.23 2.98 -9.36
N ASN A 501 -4.92 2.79 -9.32
CA ASN A 501 -4.19 1.64 -9.92
C ASN A 501 -4.65 1.08 -11.28
N LYS A 502 -5.35 1.85 -12.11
CA LYS A 502 -5.69 1.48 -13.48
C LYS A 502 -4.97 2.44 -14.42
N GLU A 503 -3.83 2.00 -14.89
CA GLU A 503 -3.08 2.70 -15.93
C GLU A 503 -3.92 2.73 -17.20
N ILE A 504 -4.19 3.94 -17.71
CA ILE A 504 -4.58 4.13 -19.11
C ILE A 504 -3.27 4.36 -19.84
N SER A 505 -2.56 3.31 -20.11
CA SER A 505 -1.31 3.40 -20.84
C SER A 505 -1.58 2.97 -22.28
N MET A 506 -1.40 3.91 -23.20
CA MET A 506 -1.06 3.61 -24.59
C MET A 506 0.45 3.65 -24.80
N PHE A 507 1.19 3.72 -23.71
CA PHE A 507 2.63 3.78 -23.69
C PHE A 507 3.23 2.42 -24.01
N ASN A 508 4.12 2.42 -25.00
CA ASN A 508 4.98 1.27 -25.28
C ASN A 508 6.39 1.79 -25.54
N LEU A 509 7.32 1.47 -24.66
CA LEU A 509 8.71 1.90 -24.75
C LEU A 509 9.40 1.37 -26.03
N GLU A 510 8.98 0.20 -26.55
CA GLU A 510 9.52 -0.36 -27.80
C GLU A 510 9.24 0.52 -29.02
N ASN A 511 8.22 1.38 -28.94
CA ASN A 511 7.90 2.35 -29.98
C ASN A 511 8.67 3.66 -29.86
N LEU A 512 9.52 3.82 -28.84
CA LEU A 512 10.37 4.99 -28.69
C LEU A 512 11.35 5.08 -29.87
N ARG A 513 11.39 6.24 -30.51
CA ARG A 513 12.20 6.47 -31.73
C ARG A 513 13.60 7.03 -31.45
N TRP A 514 13.94 7.31 -30.21
CA TRP A 514 15.09 8.10 -29.83
C TRP A 514 15.91 7.45 -28.71
N ASN A 515 17.23 7.45 -28.91
CA ASN A 515 18.16 7.09 -27.84
C ASN A 515 18.32 8.21 -26.82
N LYS A 516 18.24 9.48 -27.29
CA LYS A 516 18.27 10.66 -26.42
C LYS A 516 17.21 11.67 -26.88
N ILE A 517 16.56 12.28 -25.90
CA ILE A 517 15.66 13.43 -26.06
C ILE A 517 16.37 14.59 -25.38
N VAL A 518 16.84 15.56 -26.17
CA VAL A 518 17.66 16.65 -25.70
C VAL A 518 16.86 17.96 -25.72
N ILE A 519 16.65 18.56 -24.56
CA ILE A 519 16.02 19.86 -24.43
C ILE A 519 17.11 20.92 -24.62
N CYS A 520 16.95 21.78 -25.61
CA CYS A 520 17.91 22.82 -25.96
C CYS A 520 17.18 24.17 -26.04
N THR A 521 17.25 24.95 -24.98
CA THR A 521 16.60 26.27 -24.84
C THR A 521 17.68 27.34 -24.65
N ASP A 522 17.29 28.59 -24.85
CA ASP A 522 18.13 29.74 -24.59
C ASP A 522 18.62 29.75 -23.13
N ALA A 523 19.76 30.36 -22.89
CA ALA A 523 20.37 30.42 -21.56
C ALA A 523 19.88 31.65 -20.75
N ASP A 524 18.61 32.00 -20.89
CA ASP A 524 17.95 33.08 -20.16
C ASP A 524 16.76 32.59 -19.35
N VAL A 525 16.10 33.49 -18.62
CA VAL A 525 14.95 33.14 -17.75
C VAL A 525 13.76 32.58 -18.53
N ASP A 526 13.54 32.97 -19.77
CA ASP A 526 12.47 32.46 -20.61
C ASP A 526 12.76 31.04 -21.09
N GLY A 527 14.01 30.80 -21.52
CA GLY A 527 14.49 29.47 -21.88
C GLY A 527 14.45 28.49 -20.72
N PHE A 528 14.81 28.92 -19.50
CA PHE A 528 14.69 28.10 -18.29
C PHE A 528 13.22 27.75 -17.99
N HIS A 529 12.30 28.70 -18.21
CA HIS A 529 10.88 28.46 -18.03
C HIS A 529 10.35 27.45 -19.06
N ILE A 530 10.70 27.59 -20.34
CA ILE A 530 10.31 26.66 -21.41
C ILE A 530 10.85 25.26 -21.12
N ARG A 531 12.14 25.15 -20.73
CA ARG A 531 12.78 23.90 -20.30
C ARG A 531 11.99 23.22 -19.19
N THR A 532 11.63 23.96 -18.14
CA THR A 532 10.85 23.46 -17.01
C THR A 532 9.48 22.95 -17.44
N LEU A 533 8.79 23.67 -18.34
CA LEU A 533 7.48 23.24 -18.85
C LEU A 533 7.56 21.98 -19.72
N ILE A 534 8.64 21.82 -20.52
CA ILE A 534 8.88 20.58 -21.30
C ILE A 534 9.14 19.43 -20.35
N LEU A 535 9.99 19.60 -19.31
CA LEU A 535 10.23 18.59 -18.29
C LEU A 535 8.92 18.20 -17.56
N THR A 536 8.09 19.19 -17.21
CA THR A 536 6.78 18.98 -16.61
C THR A 536 5.85 18.15 -17.51
N MET A 537 5.86 18.41 -18.80
CA MET A 537 5.11 17.63 -19.80
C MET A 537 5.60 16.17 -19.82
N LEU A 538 6.92 15.97 -19.91
CA LEU A 538 7.52 14.62 -19.92
C LEU A 538 7.23 13.88 -18.62
N TYR A 539 7.40 14.54 -17.48
CA TYR A 539 7.11 13.97 -16.16
C TYR A 539 5.65 13.51 -16.02
N ARG A 540 4.69 14.31 -16.51
CA ARG A 540 3.26 14.00 -16.39
C ARG A 540 2.77 12.97 -17.42
N LEU A 541 3.30 13.01 -18.63
CA LEU A 541 2.74 12.24 -19.75
C LEU A 541 3.56 10.99 -20.10
N VAL A 542 4.86 10.97 -19.81
CA VAL A 542 5.79 9.88 -20.13
C VAL A 542 6.91 9.77 -19.09
N PRO A 543 6.59 9.65 -17.79
CA PRO A 543 7.58 9.63 -16.70
C PRO A 543 8.65 8.55 -16.87
N THR A 544 8.32 7.40 -17.44
CA THR A 544 9.28 6.31 -17.73
C THR A 544 10.46 6.78 -18.56
N LEU A 545 10.34 7.81 -19.41
CA LEU A 545 11.47 8.32 -20.18
C LEU A 545 12.48 9.05 -19.30
N ILE A 546 12.02 9.73 -18.25
CA ILE A 546 12.90 10.36 -17.24
C ILE A 546 13.52 9.29 -16.37
N GLU A 547 12.72 8.39 -15.81
CA GLU A 547 13.15 7.30 -14.93
C GLU A 547 14.23 6.40 -15.58
N LYS A 548 14.12 6.17 -16.89
CA LYS A 548 15.09 5.36 -17.66
C LYS A 548 16.23 6.16 -18.27
N GLY A 549 16.32 7.47 -18.01
CA GLY A 549 17.43 8.32 -18.40
C GLY A 549 17.53 8.61 -19.91
N TYR A 550 16.39 8.71 -20.61
CA TYR A 550 16.36 9.13 -22.02
C TYR A 550 16.37 10.64 -22.21
N VAL A 551 16.17 11.43 -21.15
CA VAL A 551 15.99 12.89 -21.20
C VAL A 551 17.27 13.59 -20.79
N TYR A 552 17.68 14.57 -21.61
CA TYR A 552 18.88 15.36 -21.41
C TYR A 552 18.59 16.85 -21.60
N ILE A 553 19.40 17.69 -20.97
CA ILE A 553 19.45 19.14 -21.22
C ILE A 553 20.79 19.44 -21.90
N ALA A 554 20.76 20.17 -23.01
CA ALA A 554 21.97 20.71 -23.62
C ALA A 554 22.38 21.99 -22.91
N GLU A 555 23.63 22.07 -22.49
CA GLU A 555 24.24 23.31 -21.99
C GLU A 555 24.72 24.13 -23.18
N SER A 556 24.23 25.35 -23.32
CA SER A 556 24.73 26.34 -24.28
C SER A 556 25.69 27.31 -23.59
N PRO A 557 26.78 27.71 -24.20
CA PRO A 557 27.71 28.64 -23.58
C PRO A 557 27.07 30.04 -23.43
N LEU A 558 27.34 30.67 -22.30
CA LEU A 558 26.93 32.04 -22.03
C LEU A 558 27.88 33.08 -22.65
N PHE A 559 29.13 32.72 -22.80
CA PHE A 559 30.17 33.63 -23.31
C PHE A 559 31.01 32.94 -24.37
N GLU A 560 31.21 33.66 -25.45
CA GLU A 560 32.24 33.40 -26.46
C GLU A 560 33.39 34.38 -26.28
N ILE A 561 34.61 33.86 -26.11
CA ILE A 561 35.83 34.65 -25.88
C ILE A 561 36.76 34.35 -27.00
N THR A 562 36.90 35.30 -27.96
CA THR A 562 37.70 35.14 -29.16
C THR A 562 39.00 35.88 -29.03
N THR A 563 40.11 35.17 -29.27
CA THR A 563 41.46 35.69 -29.39
C THR A 563 41.89 35.59 -30.85
N SER A 564 43.05 36.17 -31.20
CA SER A 564 43.63 36.04 -32.55
C SER A 564 43.86 34.59 -32.97
N ASP A 565 44.01 33.67 -32.01
CA ASP A 565 44.49 32.32 -32.26
C ASP A 565 43.41 31.26 -32.03
N LYS A 566 42.43 31.55 -31.16
CA LYS A 566 41.43 30.56 -30.73
C LYS A 566 40.21 31.21 -30.08
N THR A 567 39.04 30.59 -30.28
CA THR A 567 37.80 30.88 -29.56
C THR A 567 37.64 29.94 -28.40
N TYR A 568 37.25 30.50 -27.25
CA TYR A 568 36.95 29.78 -26.00
C TYR A 568 35.49 30.00 -25.65
N PHE A 569 34.86 28.99 -25.05
CA PHE A 569 33.46 29.03 -24.61
C PHE A 569 33.39 28.88 -23.10
N ALA A 570 32.65 29.75 -22.44
CA ALA A 570 32.39 29.69 -21.01
C ALA A 570 30.90 29.53 -20.76
N TYR A 571 30.56 28.63 -19.87
CA TYR A 571 29.15 28.26 -19.55
C TYR A 571 28.64 28.98 -18.30
N ASP A 572 29.54 29.55 -17.51
CA ASP A 572 29.27 30.41 -16.35
C ASP A 572 30.34 31.49 -16.14
N GLU A 573 30.08 32.42 -15.21
CA GLU A 573 31.00 33.50 -14.85
C GLU A 573 32.34 32.98 -14.28
N ASN A 574 32.33 31.84 -13.59
CA ASN A 574 33.55 31.24 -13.04
C ASN A 574 34.45 30.68 -14.14
N GLU A 575 33.88 29.99 -15.13
CA GLU A 575 34.61 29.51 -16.31
C GLU A 575 35.14 30.67 -17.11
N LYS A 576 34.35 31.72 -17.33
CA LYS A 576 34.78 32.95 -17.97
C LYS A 576 36.01 33.53 -17.27
N THR A 577 35.96 33.67 -15.94
CA THR A 577 37.07 34.18 -15.13
C THR A 577 38.35 33.31 -15.26
N LYS A 578 38.17 31.99 -15.26
CA LYS A 578 39.30 31.04 -15.45
C LYS A 578 39.91 31.19 -16.84
N ILE A 579 39.12 31.31 -17.89
CA ILE A 579 39.54 31.48 -19.26
C ILE A 579 40.30 32.83 -19.42
N LEU A 580 39.78 33.91 -18.87
CA LEU A 580 40.41 35.23 -18.90
C LEU A 580 41.79 35.21 -18.19
N LYS A 581 41.87 34.53 -17.05
CA LYS A 581 43.16 34.33 -16.37
C LYS A 581 44.16 33.54 -17.23
N MET A 582 43.69 32.54 -17.97
CA MET A 582 44.53 31.71 -18.84
C MET A 582 45.03 32.49 -20.09
N ILE A 583 44.17 33.33 -20.67
CA ILE A 583 44.49 34.18 -21.83
C ILE A 583 45.51 35.26 -21.47
N GLY A 584 45.50 35.75 -20.24
CA GLY A 584 46.41 36.77 -19.74
C GLY A 584 46.32 38.10 -20.50
N ASN A 585 47.48 38.62 -20.97
CA ASN A 585 47.53 39.93 -21.63
C ASN A 585 47.25 39.91 -23.15
N LYS A 586 46.77 38.80 -23.72
CA LYS A 586 46.40 38.75 -25.14
C LYS A 586 45.16 39.62 -25.38
N LYS A 587 45.07 40.22 -26.57
CA LYS A 587 43.80 40.88 -26.98
C LYS A 587 42.74 39.82 -27.18
N PHE A 588 41.57 40.10 -26.64
CA PHE A 588 40.39 39.25 -26.77
C PHE A 588 39.16 40.10 -26.99
N ASP A 589 38.17 39.49 -27.60
CA ASP A 589 36.79 39.99 -27.67
C ASP A 589 35.88 39.03 -26.90
N ILE A 590 34.87 39.58 -26.16
CA ILE A 590 33.89 38.80 -25.41
C ILE A 590 32.50 39.13 -25.96
N GLN A 591 31.85 38.11 -26.45
CA GLN A 591 30.47 38.18 -26.83
C GLN A 591 29.61 37.37 -25.85
N ARG A 592 28.52 37.95 -25.31
CA ARG A 592 27.55 37.21 -24.52
C ARG A 592 26.48 36.64 -25.45
N SER A 593 26.38 35.33 -25.50
CA SER A 593 25.30 34.64 -26.23
C SER A 593 23.98 34.76 -25.43
N LYS A 594 22.98 35.39 -26.04
CA LYS A 594 21.67 35.56 -25.42
C LYS A 594 20.65 34.53 -25.91
N GLY A 595 20.78 34.02 -27.12
CA GLY A 595 19.84 33.09 -27.71
C GLY A 595 20.45 32.15 -28.72
N LEU A 596 19.94 30.95 -28.82
CA LEU A 596 20.39 29.90 -29.75
C LEU A 596 20.27 30.30 -31.21
N GLY A 597 19.30 31.17 -31.53
CA GLY A 597 19.10 31.70 -32.90
C GLY A 597 20.11 32.70 -33.36
N GLU A 598 20.91 33.28 -32.44
CA GLU A 598 21.96 34.27 -32.72
C GLU A 598 23.30 33.62 -32.93
N ASN A 599 23.46 32.35 -32.53
CA ASN A 599 24.72 31.62 -32.62
C ASN A 599 24.99 31.17 -34.06
N GLU A 600 26.25 31.32 -34.49
CA GLU A 600 26.66 30.77 -35.75
C GLU A 600 26.62 29.24 -35.76
N ALA A 601 26.30 28.65 -36.92
CA ALA A 601 26.12 27.21 -37.06
C ALA A 601 27.35 26.40 -36.64
N GLU A 602 28.55 26.93 -36.88
CA GLU A 602 29.83 26.30 -36.50
C GLU A 602 29.99 26.27 -34.97
N MET A 603 29.70 27.38 -34.30
CA MET A 603 29.70 27.46 -32.84
C MET A 603 28.67 26.50 -32.24
N MET A 604 27.47 26.52 -32.76
CA MET A 604 26.40 25.62 -32.31
C MET A 604 26.78 24.15 -32.51
N SER A 605 27.46 23.82 -33.61
CA SER A 605 27.96 22.47 -33.84
C SER A 605 28.93 22.07 -32.74
N LEU A 606 29.96 22.88 -32.49
CA LEU A 606 31.02 22.58 -31.53
C LEU A 606 30.58 22.54 -30.08
N THR A 607 29.60 23.38 -29.68
CA THR A 607 29.21 23.54 -28.27
C THR A 607 28.01 22.70 -27.86
N THR A 608 27.09 22.42 -28.80
CA THR A 608 25.78 21.88 -28.48
C THR A 608 25.46 20.59 -29.25
N MET A 609 25.95 20.44 -30.49
CA MET A 609 25.52 19.34 -31.36
C MET A 609 26.54 18.21 -31.48
N ASP A 610 27.82 18.47 -31.53
CA ASP A 610 28.87 17.46 -31.72
C ASP A 610 29.02 16.60 -30.46
N PRO A 611 28.77 15.27 -30.55
CA PRO A 611 28.93 14.34 -29.41
C PRO A 611 30.28 14.39 -28.72
N ALA A 612 31.37 14.79 -29.44
CA ALA A 612 32.69 14.83 -28.89
C ALA A 612 32.98 16.06 -28.01
N THR A 613 32.22 17.15 -28.19
CA THR A 613 32.53 18.45 -27.56
C THR A 613 31.39 19.08 -26.80
N ARG A 614 30.15 18.68 -27.09
CA ARG A 614 28.96 19.18 -26.43
C ARG A 614 28.87 18.77 -24.96
N ARG A 615 28.15 19.56 -24.17
CA ARG A 615 27.80 19.22 -22.78
C ARG A 615 26.32 18.88 -22.68
N LEU A 616 26.00 17.68 -22.14
CA LEU A 616 24.67 17.23 -21.86
C LEU A 616 24.51 16.88 -20.39
N ILE A 617 23.51 17.46 -19.73
CA ILE A 617 23.08 17.06 -18.38
C ILE A 617 22.01 15.99 -18.54
N LYS A 618 22.27 14.79 -18.05
CA LYS A 618 21.28 13.72 -17.98
C LYS A 618 20.31 14.00 -16.86
N ILE A 619 19.02 13.87 -17.11
CA ILE A 619 17.99 14.04 -16.09
C ILE A 619 17.69 12.68 -15.47
N GLU A 620 18.03 12.54 -14.19
CA GLU A 620 17.80 11.34 -13.39
C GLU A 620 17.16 11.76 -12.06
N PRO A 621 16.03 11.16 -11.66
CA PRO A 621 15.45 11.40 -10.34
C PRO A 621 16.27 10.62 -9.31
N ASP A 622 16.79 11.30 -8.29
CA ASP A 622 17.48 10.65 -7.17
C ASP A 622 16.51 9.93 -6.24
N ASP A 623 15.33 10.51 -6.05
CA ASP A 623 14.24 10.00 -5.24
C ASP A 623 12.90 10.32 -5.91
N ILE A 624 12.06 9.31 -6.10
CA ILE A 624 10.77 9.45 -6.80
C ILE A 624 9.79 10.32 -5.99
N GLU A 625 9.71 10.12 -4.68
CA GLU A 625 8.79 10.86 -3.81
C GLU A 625 9.20 12.33 -3.68
N GLN A 626 10.50 12.58 -3.51
CA GLN A 626 11.05 13.93 -3.44
C GLN A 626 10.90 14.65 -4.79
N THR A 627 11.10 13.96 -5.91
CA THR A 627 10.87 14.48 -7.25
C THR A 627 9.41 14.87 -7.45
N GLN A 628 8.47 14.01 -7.05
CA GLN A 628 7.04 14.30 -7.12
C GLN A 628 6.68 15.51 -6.26
N TRP A 629 7.14 15.54 -5.01
CA TRP A 629 6.91 16.67 -4.12
C TRP A 629 7.43 17.99 -4.70
N MET A 630 8.62 17.99 -5.30
CA MET A 630 9.23 19.18 -5.91
C MET A 630 8.41 19.70 -7.10
N PHE A 631 7.96 18.79 -8.00
CA PHE A 631 7.11 19.17 -9.12
C PHE A 631 5.76 19.72 -8.65
N ASP A 632 5.11 19.07 -7.69
CA ASP A 632 3.82 19.50 -7.18
C ASP A 632 3.91 20.84 -6.44
N MET A 633 4.95 21.04 -5.65
CA MET A 633 5.20 22.28 -4.92
C MET A 633 5.55 23.45 -5.85
N LEU A 634 6.51 23.28 -6.78
CA LEU A 634 6.94 24.38 -7.64
C LEU A 634 5.95 24.69 -8.77
N LEU A 635 5.29 23.71 -9.34
CA LEU A 635 4.51 23.82 -10.58
C LEU A 635 3.04 23.48 -10.40
N GLY A 636 2.65 22.89 -9.27
CA GLY A 636 1.27 22.58 -8.89
C GLY A 636 0.48 23.78 -8.39
N ASP A 637 -0.62 23.54 -7.67
CA ASP A 637 -1.55 24.59 -7.22
C ASP A 637 -1.20 25.19 -5.84
N ASP A 638 -0.23 24.61 -5.10
CA ASP A 638 0.19 25.10 -3.80
C ASP A 638 1.05 26.37 -3.91
N LEU A 639 0.36 27.51 -3.94
CA LEU A 639 1.01 28.83 -4.02
C LEU A 639 1.74 29.20 -2.73
N GLN A 640 1.18 28.81 -1.56
CA GLN A 640 1.78 29.19 -0.29
C GLN A 640 3.05 28.36 -0.03
N GLY A 641 3.00 27.06 -0.22
CA GLY A 641 4.18 26.18 -0.09
C GLY A 641 5.32 26.62 -1.03
N ARG A 642 5.00 27.07 -2.25
CA ARG A 642 6.01 27.63 -3.17
C ARG A 642 6.66 28.91 -2.63
N LYS A 643 5.88 29.84 -2.08
CA LYS A 643 6.41 31.07 -1.48
C LYS A 643 7.32 30.74 -0.29
N ASP A 644 6.90 29.84 0.56
CA ASP A 644 7.66 29.44 1.74
C ASP A 644 8.96 28.74 1.34
N PHE A 645 8.94 27.88 0.33
CA PHE A 645 10.12 27.24 -0.21
C PHE A 645 11.13 28.26 -0.78
N ILE A 646 10.65 29.22 -1.57
CA ILE A 646 11.51 30.29 -2.13
C ILE A 646 12.10 31.15 -1.01
N THR A 647 11.30 31.49 0.01
CA THR A 647 11.78 32.29 1.14
C THR A 647 12.85 31.58 1.95
N ASN A 648 12.69 30.27 2.15
CA ASN A 648 13.60 29.48 2.99
C ASN A 648 14.89 29.06 2.26
N ASN A 649 14.80 28.81 0.95
CA ASN A 649 15.91 28.22 0.17
C ASN A 649 16.46 29.15 -0.92
N GLY A 650 15.80 30.29 -1.19
CA GLY A 650 16.18 31.17 -2.30
C GLY A 650 17.61 31.72 -2.22
N VAL A 651 18.16 31.84 -1.02
CA VAL A 651 19.53 32.30 -0.81
C VAL A 651 20.55 31.34 -1.41
N ASP A 652 20.29 30.05 -1.39
CA ASP A 652 21.17 29.01 -1.94
C ASP A 652 21.25 29.02 -3.47
N TYR A 653 20.29 29.70 -4.12
CA TYR A 653 20.16 29.80 -5.58
C TYR A 653 20.45 31.20 -6.13
N LEU A 654 20.89 32.14 -5.28
CA LEU A 654 21.17 33.53 -5.71
C LEU A 654 22.24 33.62 -6.82
N ASP A 655 23.23 32.75 -6.78
CA ASP A 655 24.29 32.70 -7.78
C ASP A 655 23.80 32.21 -9.15
N MET A 656 22.63 31.57 -9.20
CA MET A 656 21.97 31.10 -10.42
C MET A 656 20.92 32.07 -10.92
N ALA A 657 20.55 33.07 -10.13
CA ALA A 657 19.54 34.07 -10.49
C ALA A 657 20.14 35.06 -11.51
N ASP A 658 19.49 35.23 -12.65
CA ASP A 658 19.82 36.28 -13.58
C ASP A 658 19.34 37.63 -13.02
N ILE A 659 20.28 38.42 -12.52
CA ILE A 659 20.02 39.73 -11.88
C ILE A 659 20.16 40.87 -12.91
N SER A 660 20.31 40.58 -14.20
CA SER A 660 20.50 41.57 -15.26
C SER A 660 19.25 42.27 -15.70
#